data_d73cf69da8be2a0b49ad117029e179ed
#
_entry.id   d73cf69da8be2a0b49ad117029e179ed
#
_cell.length_a   1.000
_cell.length_b   1.000
_cell.length_c   1.000
_cell.angle_alpha   90.00
_cell.angle_beta   90.00
_cell.angle_gamma   90.00
#
_symmetry.space_group_name_H-M   'P 1'
#
loop_
_entity.id
_entity.type
_entity.pdbx_description
1 polymer ?
#
loop_
_entity_poly.entity_id
_entity_poly.type
_entity_poly.pdbx_seq_one_letter_code
_entity_poly.pdbx_strand_id
1 'polypeptide(L)'
;MTPIIYNLRSNTYKITQSMVDYCIFFVTSHHQSKKSSMFKVQSSKFSDHSQSDLKVDDNATLRPPVGERLALLREELQREHLSAFIFPTSDPHNSEYTADHWKGREWISGFNGSAGTAVVTLQSAALWTDSRYFIAAAEQLKGTEYQLMKLKTDGTPTIAEWLGKELADMDDKEVAIDGMSSTANSIEELKNDLRQQGGITLRTNLDILQRIWTDRPAIPMKPIVLQSLEYTGEETPSKLARIRQALRKEHADGMLMASLDDIAWTLNLRGGDVHCNPVFVSFLLITTQTATLFVHEEKLTAEARACLTQCGIATAPYDTIKDALARYPEYNILADPDEVNYTLMQVIQAQVQDTVKKVSPVPLLKAIKTEAEQQGFRRAMLRDGIAMTRFLCWLKPAVAAGGQTEISIDEKLTALRASQPLYQGLSFDTIAAYGPHGAIVHYEATPETDIPLRLEGLLLLDSGAQYLDGTTDITRTIALGPLTDEERRVYTLVLKGHIQLQLLKFPDGASGTQLDAVARKDLWHEGLNFLHGTGHGVGSYLNVHEGPHQIRMEYKPAPLHAGMTVTDEPGIYQEGQFGVRIENTLLIQPYKETAFGRFLQFETLTLCPIDKTPIITALLTPEEMQWLNDYHQRVYEQIAPHLDESERTWLRDATAPLET
;
A
#
# COMPACT_ATOMS: atom_id res chain seq x y z
N MET A 1 39.11 -9.33 -47.19
CA MET A 1 39.15 -10.78 -47.01
C MET A 1 37.75 -11.23 -46.68
N THR A 2 37.20 -11.95 -47.58
CA THR A 2 35.98 -12.75 -47.77
C THR A 2 34.75 -12.53 -46.84
N PRO A 3 33.59 -12.17 -47.42
CA PRO A 3 32.30 -12.21 -46.74
C PRO A 3 31.65 -13.59 -46.89
N ILE A 4 31.07 -14.11 -45.83
CA ILE A 4 30.24 -15.32 -45.85
C ILE A 4 28.78 -14.91 -46.02
N ILE A 5 28.23 -15.29 -47.16
CA ILE A 5 26.82 -15.19 -47.52
C ILE A 5 26.11 -16.41 -46.94
N TYR A 6 25.04 -16.23 -46.18
CA TYR A 6 24.07 -17.28 -45.87
C TYR A 6 22.74 -17.04 -46.56
N ASN A 7 22.34 -18.05 -47.31
CA ASN A 7 21.18 -18.16 -48.17
C ASN A 7 19.85 -18.18 -47.38
N LEU A 8 18.92 -17.34 -47.81
CA LEU A 8 17.51 -17.43 -47.51
C LEU A 8 16.85 -18.57 -48.29
N ARG A 9 16.23 -19.54 -47.64
CA ARG A 9 15.22 -20.41 -48.25
C ARG A 9 13.86 -20.05 -47.71
N SER A 10 13.02 -19.57 -48.60
CA SER A 10 11.59 -19.36 -48.48
C SER A 10 10.84 -20.68 -48.28
N ASN A 11 9.94 -20.75 -47.30
CA ASN A 11 8.85 -21.72 -47.30
C ASN A 11 7.53 -20.98 -47.16
N THR A 12 6.87 -20.86 -48.30
CA THR A 12 5.48 -20.48 -48.45
C THR A 12 4.57 -21.62 -48.02
N TYR A 13 3.73 -21.43 -47.00
CA TYR A 13 2.56 -22.29 -46.78
C TYR A 13 1.30 -21.60 -47.24
N LYS A 14 0.61 -22.28 -48.16
CA LYS A 14 -0.70 -21.93 -48.72
C LYS A 14 -1.76 -22.09 -47.61
N ILE A 15 -2.53 -21.03 -47.40
CA ILE A 15 -3.77 -21.09 -46.65
C ILE A 15 -4.88 -21.48 -47.63
N THR A 16 -5.50 -22.62 -47.42
CA THR A 16 -6.75 -23.03 -48.07
C THR A 16 -7.93 -22.48 -47.28
N GLN A 17 -8.77 -21.77 -48.03
CA GLN A 17 -10.02 -21.19 -47.62
C GLN A 17 -11.11 -22.31 -47.64
N SER A 18 -11.66 -22.66 -46.48
CA SER A 18 -12.97 -23.29 -46.37
C SER A 18 -13.50 -23.20 -44.93
N MET A 19 -14.58 -22.57 -44.80
CA MET A 19 -15.78 -22.72 -43.98
C MET A 19 -16.26 -21.41 -43.36
N VAL A 20 -16.92 -20.67 -44.21
CA VAL A 20 -18.04 -19.80 -43.80
C VAL A 20 -19.26 -20.66 -44.11
N ASP A 21 -20.13 -20.89 -43.10
CA ASP A 21 -21.59 -20.96 -43.22
C ASP A 21 -22.23 -21.54 -41.95
N TYR A 22 -23.41 -20.99 -41.65
CA TYR A 22 -24.38 -21.32 -40.58
C TYR A 22 -24.19 -20.55 -39.26
N CYS A 23 -25.09 -19.67 -38.80
CA CYS A 23 -26.54 -19.54 -39.02
C CYS A 23 -27.00 -18.09 -38.75
N ILE A 24 -27.73 -17.53 -39.71
CA ILE A 24 -28.60 -16.40 -39.49
C ILE A 24 -29.97 -17.00 -39.12
N PHE A 25 -30.58 -16.63 -38.01
CA PHE A 25 -31.98 -16.82 -37.74
C PHE A 25 -32.66 -15.47 -37.45
N PHE A 26 -33.60 -15.15 -38.34
CA PHE A 26 -34.55 -14.05 -38.25
C PHE A 26 -35.49 -14.23 -37.06
N VAL A 27 -35.78 -13.15 -36.35
CA VAL A 27 -37.01 -13.02 -35.58
C VAL A 27 -37.76 -11.80 -36.05
N THR A 28 -38.84 -12.07 -36.76
CA THR A 28 -39.89 -11.11 -37.09
C THR A 28 -40.84 -10.92 -35.93
N SER A 29 -41.25 -9.68 -35.77
CA SER A 29 -42.24 -9.16 -34.82
C SER A 29 -43.60 -9.83 -34.93
N HIS A 30 -44.26 -10.02 -33.77
CA HIS A 30 -45.73 -9.90 -33.69
C HIS A 30 -46.15 -9.26 -32.36
N HIS A 31 -46.91 -8.19 -32.50
CA HIS A 31 -47.68 -7.52 -31.46
C HIS A 31 -48.82 -8.41 -30.99
N GLN A 32 -49.09 -8.53 -29.70
CA GLN A 32 -50.41 -8.27 -29.09
C GLN A 32 -50.40 -8.40 -27.55
N SER A 33 -50.68 -7.29 -26.93
CA SER A 33 -51.61 -6.99 -25.82
C SER A 33 -51.83 -7.95 -24.64
N LYS A 34 -51.69 -7.32 -23.45
CA LYS A 34 -52.46 -7.48 -22.20
C LYS A 34 -52.13 -8.66 -21.28
N LYS A 35 -51.46 -8.43 -20.18
CA LYS A 35 -52.05 -8.32 -18.82
C LYS A 35 -50.99 -8.07 -17.79
N SER A 36 -51.21 -7.04 -17.00
CA SER A 36 -50.48 -6.74 -15.76
C SER A 36 -50.60 -7.92 -14.79
N SER A 37 -49.45 -8.42 -14.33
CA SER A 37 -49.36 -9.08 -13.03
C SER A 37 -48.28 -8.37 -12.24
N MET A 38 -48.71 -7.66 -11.21
CA MET A 38 -47.85 -7.10 -10.17
C MET A 38 -47.06 -8.24 -9.52
N PHE A 39 -45.78 -8.33 -9.79
CA PHE A 39 -44.86 -8.98 -8.88
C PHE A 39 -44.50 -7.95 -7.82
N LYS A 40 -45.10 -8.10 -6.63
CA LYS A 40 -44.59 -7.49 -5.40
C LYS A 40 -43.23 -8.09 -5.14
N VAL A 41 -42.17 -7.31 -5.40
CA VAL A 41 -40.87 -7.55 -4.79
C VAL A 41 -41.06 -7.24 -3.32
N GLN A 42 -41.04 -8.27 -2.48
CA GLN A 42 -40.87 -8.10 -1.05
C GLN A 42 -39.50 -7.44 -0.83
N SER A 43 -39.53 -6.14 -0.52
CA SER A 43 -38.40 -5.50 0.13
C SER A 43 -38.23 -6.18 1.50
N SER A 44 -37.24 -7.07 1.60
CA SER A 44 -36.72 -7.46 2.88
C SER A 44 -36.18 -6.18 3.55
N LYS A 45 -36.82 -5.80 4.63
CA LYS A 45 -36.33 -4.76 5.52
C LYS A 45 -34.92 -5.14 5.96
N PHE A 46 -33.92 -4.50 5.40
CA PHE A 46 -32.66 -4.30 6.09
C PHE A 46 -32.99 -3.33 7.21
N SER A 47 -33.05 -3.84 8.42
CA SER A 47 -33.18 -3.10 9.65
C SER A 47 -32.05 -2.11 9.74
N ASP A 48 -32.39 -0.85 10.02
CA ASP A 48 -31.53 0.19 10.55
C ASP A 48 -30.60 -0.38 11.65
N HIS A 49 -29.33 -0.55 11.28
CA HIS A 49 -28.20 -0.71 12.18
C HIS A 49 -27.18 0.39 11.89
N SER A 50 -27.65 1.63 11.98
CA SER A 50 -26.77 2.79 11.96
C SER A 50 -27.26 3.78 13.01
N GLN A 51 -27.07 3.45 14.28
CA GLN A 51 -27.00 4.39 15.41
C GLN A 51 -27.04 3.61 16.74
N SER A 52 -26.05 2.78 16.97
CA SER A 52 -25.68 2.35 18.32
C SER A 52 -24.43 1.49 18.16
N ASP A 53 -23.31 2.07 18.42
CA ASP A 53 -22.16 1.40 19.04
C ASP A 53 -20.88 2.24 18.88
N LEU A 54 -21.00 3.57 18.93
CA LEU A 54 -20.00 4.38 19.60
C LEU A 54 -20.34 4.36 21.09
N LYS A 55 -20.39 3.19 21.68
CA LYS A 55 -20.04 3.04 23.07
C LYS A 55 -18.53 3.21 23.12
N VAL A 56 -18.07 4.40 23.50
CA VAL A 56 -16.81 4.52 24.23
C VAL A 56 -16.84 3.38 25.23
N ASP A 57 -15.97 2.43 25.09
CA ASP A 57 -15.83 1.31 26.00
C ASP A 57 -15.24 1.92 27.27
N ASP A 58 -16.12 2.36 28.20
CA ASP A 58 -15.77 2.84 29.55
C ASP A 58 -15.05 1.76 30.38
N ASN A 59 -14.79 0.59 29.79
CA ASN A 59 -13.94 -0.49 30.26
C ASN A 59 -12.68 -0.69 29.38
N ALA A 60 -12.19 0.33 28.70
CA ALA A 60 -10.82 0.31 28.26
C ALA A 60 -9.96 0.20 29.52
N THR A 61 -9.54 -1.01 29.86
CA THR A 61 -8.45 -1.25 30.81
C THR A 61 -7.32 -0.36 30.31
N LEU A 62 -7.03 0.73 31.04
CA LEU A 62 -6.02 1.70 30.67
C LEU A 62 -4.75 0.91 30.38
N ARG A 63 -4.29 0.93 29.12
CA ARG A 63 -3.03 0.28 28.74
C ARG A 63 -1.98 0.75 29.75
N PRO A 64 -1.17 -0.15 30.35
CA PRO A 64 -0.14 0.27 31.28
C PRO A 64 0.75 1.35 30.64
N PRO A 65 1.20 2.37 31.37
CA PRO A 65 2.15 3.35 30.85
C PRO A 65 3.39 2.67 30.27
N VAL A 66 4.06 3.30 29.29
CA VAL A 66 5.26 2.75 28.64
C VAL A 66 6.30 2.27 29.65
N GLY A 67 6.54 3.05 30.72
CA GLY A 67 7.49 2.66 31.79
C GLY A 67 7.13 1.35 32.49
N GLU A 68 5.85 1.08 32.73
CA GLU A 68 5.41 -0.18 33.33
C GLU A 68 5.58 -1.36 32.36
N ARG A 69 5.28 -1.17 31.06
CA ARG A 69 5.49 -2.19 30.03
C ARG A 69 6.99 -2.54 29.92
N LEU A 70 7.88 -1.54 29.97
CA LEU A 70 9.32 -1.75 29.99
C LEU A 70 9.80 -2.49 31.24
N ALA A 71 9.22 -2.21 32.40
CA ALA A 71 9.53 -2.94 33.63
C ALA A 71 9.13 -4.42 33.51
N LEU A 72 7.90 -4.71 33.03
CA LEU A 72 7.45 -6.10 32.78
C LEU A 72 8.37 -6.83 31.79
N LEU A 73 8.76 -6.15 30.71
CA LEU A 73 9.69 -6.74 29.73
C LEU A 73 11.04 -7.05 30.36
N ARG A 74 11.61 -6.14 31.16
CA ARG A 74 12.91 -6.35 31.80
C ARG A 74 12.91 -7.48 32.82
N GLU A 75 11.82 -7.68 33.55
CA GLU A 75 11.65 -8.84 34.43
C GLU A 75 11.69 -10.15 33.62
N GLU A 76 11.04 -10.16 32.44
CA GLU A 76 11.03 -11.34 31.58
C GLU A 76 12.39 -11.56 30.89
N LEU A 77 13.10 -10.48 30.48
CA LEU A 77 14.47 -10.59 29.97
C LEU A 77 15.41 -11.23 31.01
N GLN A 78 15.34 -10.82 32.28
CA GLN A 78 16.13 -11.42 33.35
C GLN A 78 15.78 -12.90 33.56
N ARG A 79 14.50 -13.28 33.50
CA ARG A 79 14.04 -14.67 33.64
C ARG A 79 14.56 -15.55 32.51
N GLU A 80 14.60 -15.02 31.29
CA GLU A 80 15.08 -15.71 30.09
C GLU A 80 16.60 -15.62 29.89
N HIS A 81 17.34 -14.94 30.78
CA HIS A 81 18.76 -14.65 30.64
C HIS A 81 19.12 -13.90 29.36
N LEU A 82 18.28 -12.93 28.97
CA LEU A 82 18.45 -12.09 27.79
C LEU A 82 18.97 -10.71 28.16
N SER A 83 19.86 -10.17 27.33
CA SER A 83 20.39 -8.80 27.48
C SER A 83 19.48 -7.76 26.83
N ALA A 84 18.72 -8.14 25.78
CA ALA A 84 17.82 -7.25 25.07
C ALA A 84 16.74 -8.02 24.27
N PHE A 85 15.68 -7.31 23.87
CA PHE A 85 14.70 -7.78 22.90
C PHE A 85 14.46 -6.73 21.81
N ILE A 86 14.27 -7.20 20.55
CA ILE A 86 14.06 -6.38 19.36
C ILE A 86 12.61 -6.59 18.87
N PHE A 87 11.89 -5.47 18.70
CA PHE A 87 10.50 -5.45 18.24
C PHE A 87 10.39 -4.70 16.90
N PRO A 88 10.45 -5.36 15.75
CA PRO A 88 10.20 -4.72 14.46
C PRO A 88 8.70 -4.42 14.26
N THR A 89 8.38 -3.51 13.34
CA THR A 89 7.05 -3.46 12.74
C THR A 89 6.96 -4.60 11.72
N SER A 90 6.34 -5.69 12.09
CA SER A 90 6.10 -6.82 11.18
C SER A 90 5.17 -7.84 11.84
N ASP A 91 4.67 -8.76 11.01
CA ASP A 91 3.89 -9.93 11.40
C ASP A 91 4.45 -11.19 10.70
N PRO A 92 3.86 -12.39 10.87
CA PRO A 92 4.31 -13.60 10.20
C PRO A 92 4.28 -13.56 8.66
N HIS A 93 3.67 -12.53 8.09
CA HIS A 93 3.41 -12.35 6.66
C HIS A 93 4.21 -11.20 6.05
N ASN A 94 5.07 -10.55 6.84
CA ASN A 94 5.83 -9.35 6.46
C ASN A 94 4.94 -8.21 5.96
N SER A 95 3.78 -8.02 6.60
CA SER A 95 2.83 -6.96 6.24
C SER A 95 3.36 -5.59 6.65
N GLU A 96 3.14 -4.56 5.80
CA GLU A 96 3.42 -3.16 6.14
C GLU A 96 2.44 -2.67 7.22
N TYR A 97 1.15 -2.91 7.02
CA TYR A 97 0.11 -2.69 8.02
C TYR A 97 -0.21 -4.02 8.69
N THR A 98 0.04 -4.09 9.99
CA THR A 98 -0.16 -5.32 10.75
C THR A 98 -1.52 -5.32 11.44
N ALA A 99 -2.12 -6.50 11.59
CA ALA A 99 -3.29 -6.63 12.44
C ALA A 99 -2.91 -6.38 13.92
N ASP A 100 -3.86 -5.94 14.74
CA ASP A 100 -3.63 -5.48 16.11
C ASP A 100 -2.92 -6.52 16.99
N HIS A 101 -3.13 -7.80 16.71
CA HIS A 101 -2.44 -8.91 17.39
C HIS A 101 -0.90 -8.80 17.32
N TRP A 102 -0.36 -8.24 16.22
CA TRP A 102 1.09 -8.13 15.97
C TRP A 102 1.65 -6.72 16.16
N LYS A 103 0.89 -5.77 16.69
CA LYS A 103 1.36 -4.40 16.99
C LYS A 103 2.27 -4.33 18.24
N GLY A 104 3.17 -5.29 18.39
CA GLY A 104 4.05 -5.40 19.57
C GLY A 104 5.00 -4.23 19.73
N ARG A 105 5.56 -3.69 18.63
CA ARG A 105 6.41 -2.50 18.66
C ARG A 105 5.62 -1.28 19.15
N GLU A 106 4.39 -1.09 18.68
CA GLU A 106 3.50 -0.02 19.16
C GLU A 106 3.17 -0.21 20.63
N TRP A 107 2.82 -1.44 21.04
CA TRP A 107 2.50 -1.74 22.43
C TRP A 107 3.66 -1.43 23.37
N ILE A 108 4.90 -1.79 23.03
CA ILE A 108 6.05 -1.61 23.94
C ILE A 108 6.57 -0.17 23.95
N SER A 109 6.46 0.59 22.86
CA SER A 109 7.05 1.93 22.71
C SER A 109 6.05 3.08 22.82
N GLY A 110 4.77 2.84 22.52
CA GLY A 110 3.77 3.89 22.36
C GLY A 110 3.82 4.61 21.00
N PHE A 111 4.79 4.27 20.12
CA PHE A 111 4.88 4.84 18.79
C PHE A 111 3.98 4.06 17.82
N ASN A 112 3.05 4.72 17.11
CA ASN A 112 2.05 4.09 16.23
C ASN A 112 2.39 4.11 14.73
N GLY A 113 3.42 4.82 14.28
CA GLY A 113 3.78 4.91 12.87
C GLY A 113 3.98 3.52 12.22
N SER A 114 3.72 3.35 10.92
CA SER A 114 3.75 2.04 10.23
C SER A 114 5.15 1.45 10.06
N ALA A 115 6.22 2.19 10.29
CA ALA A 115 7.60 1.70 10.12
C ALA A 115 8.48 2.06 11.32
N GLY A 116 9.14 1.06 11.89
CA GLY A 116 10.11 1.26 12.97
C GLY A 116 10.50 -0.04 13.66
N THR A 117 11.57 0.04 14.45
CA THR A 117 12.05 -1.06 15.29
C THR A 117 12.39 -0.52 16.69
N ALA A 118 11.72 -1.04 17.70
CA ALA A 118 12.06 -0.76 19.09
C ALA A 118 13.06 -1.80 19.61
N VAL A 119 14.06 -1.35 20.34
CA VAL A 119 15.03 -2.22 21.02
C VAL A 119 15.09 -1.84 22.48
N VAL A 120 14.94 -2.82 23.35
CA VAL A 120 14.95 -2.62 24.80
C VAL A 120 16.00 -3.51 25.43
N THR A 121 16.92 -2.90 26.17
CA THR A 121 17.89 -3.59 27.02
C THR A 121 17.42 -3.57 28.49
N LEU A 122 18.19 -4.17 29.37
CA LEU A 122 17.91 -4.13 30.81
C LEU A 122 17.94 -2.69 31.39
N GLN A 123 18.57 -1.72 30.70
CA GLN A 123 18.80 -0.36 31.22
C GLN A 123 18.35 0.75 30.25
N SER A 124 18.28 0.48 28.97
CA SER A 124 18.02 1.50 27.93
C SER A 124 16.92 1.04 26.96
N ALA A 125 16.31 2.00 26.26
CA ALA A 125 15.39 1.73 25.17
C ALA A 125 15.63 2.70 24.00
N ALA A 126 15.52 2.22 22.75
CA ALA A 126 15.68 3.04 21.58
C ALA A 126 14.68 2.63 20.47
N LEU A 127 14.28 3.59 19.64
CA LEU A 127 13.37 3.38 18.51
C LEU A 127 14.02 3.91 17.22
N TRP A 128 14.22 3.04 16.25
CA TRP A 128 14.63 3.39 14.88
C TRP A 128 13.40 3.56 14.02
N THR A 129 13.31 4.68 13.29
CA THR A 129 12.28 4.91 12.29
C THR A 129 12.81 5.74 11.12
N ASP A 130 12.07 5.78 9.99
CA ASP A 130 12.46 6.52 8.80
C ASP A 130 11.92 7.97 8.78
N SER A 131 12.31 8.71 7.75
CA SER A 131 12.06 10.15 7.64
C SER A 131 10.58 10.56 7.63
N ARG A 132 9.66 9.66 7.29
CA ARG A 132 8.22 9.92 7.32
C ARG A 132 7.71 10.17 8.74
N TYR A 133 8.41 9.62 9.74
CA TYR A 133 7.97 9.59 11.14
C TYR A 133 8.87 10.35 12.11
N PHE A 134 9.94 11.03 11.68
CA PHE A 134 10.88 11.68 12.61
C PHE A 134 10.22 12.65 13.58
N ILE A 135 9.28 13.46 13.08
CA ILE A 135 8.56 14.45 13.90
C ILE A 135 7.54 13.75 14.79
N ALA A 136 6.69 12.89 14.22
CA ALA A 136 5.67 12.15 14.96
C ALA A 136 6.30 11.28 16.09
N ALA A 137 7.38 10.56 15.80
CA ALA A 137 8.07 9.75 16.80
C ALA A 137 8.70 10.60 17.90
N ALA A 138 9.28 11.77 17.58
CA ALA A 138 9.83 12.67 18.58
C ALA A 138 8.75 13.14 19.58
N GLU A 139 7.55 13.45 19.11
CA GLU A 139 6.43 13.85 19.97
C GLU A 139 5.86 12.67 20.78
N GLN A 140 5.64 11.52 20.13
CA GLN A 140 5.05 10.35 20.80
C GLN A 140 5.97 9.69 21.83
N LEU A 141 7.28 9.79 21.66
CA LEU A 141 8.27 9.28 22.62
C LEU A 141 8.58 10.27 23.75
N LYS A 142 8.03 11.48 23.70
CA LYS A 142 8.28 12.52 24.70
C LYS A 142 7.82 12.08 26.09
N GLY A 143 8.70 12.21 27.06
CA GLY A 143 8.43 11.77 28.43
C GLY A 143 8.60 10.28 28.69
N THR A 144 9.00 9.50 27.69
CA THR A 144 9.44 8.10 27.84
C THR A 144 10.97 8.04 27.94
N GLU A 145 11.52 6.86 28.22
CA GLU A 145 12.97 6.64 28.19
C GLU A 145 13.53 6.29 26.81
N TYR A 146 12.65 6.18 25.78
CA TYR A 146 13.09 5.84 24.43
C TYR A 146 13.95 6.93 23.79
N GLN A 147 15.10 6.52 23.25
CA GLN A 147 15.94 7.34 22.39
C GLN A 147 15.47 7.20 20.94
N LEU A 148 15.16 8.32 20.27
CA LEU A 148 14.81 8.31 18.85
C LEU A 148 16.07 8.20 17.99
N MET A 149 16.14 7.18 17.15
CA MET A 149 17.19 6.90 16.17
C MET A 149 16.67 7.14 14.76
N LYS A 150 17.13 8.22 14.13
CA LYS A 150 16.68 8.66 12.80
C LYS A 150 17.43 7.89 11.71
N LEU A 151 16.80 6.89 11.09
CA LEU A 151 17.41 6.06 10.04
C LEU A 151 17.97 6.90 8.88
N LYS A 152 19.12 6.50 8.36
CA LYS A 152 19.83 7.17 7.24
C LYS A 152 20.24 8.62 7.52
N THR A 153 20.33 9.01 8.80
CA THR A 153 20.87 10.31 9.23
C THR A 153 22.29 10.12 9.74
N ASP A 154 23.20 11.02 9.35
CA ASP A 154 24.60 10.98 9.77
C ASP A 154 24.72 10.93 11.31
N GLY A 155 25.54 10.01 11.79
CA GLY A 155 25.78 9.80 13.23
C GLY A 155 24.75 8.93 13.95
N THR A 156 23.69 8.48 13.28
CA THR A 156 22.75 7.50 13.86
C THR A 156 23.35 6.09 13.77
N PRO A 157 23.57 5.40 14.92
CA PRO A 157 24.10 4.04 14.91
C PRO A 157 23.07 3.05 14.36
N THR A 158 23.52 1.98 13.75
CA THR A 158 22.70 0.80 13.49
C THR A 158 22.28 0.12 14.80
N ILE A 159 21.27 -0.74 14.74
CA ILE A 159 20.83 -1.53 15.92
C ILE A 159 22.00 -2.34 16.49
N ALA A 160 22.80 -2.97 15.63
CA ALA A 160 23.94 -3.77 16.05
C ALA A 160 25.05 -2.92 16.71
N GLU A 161 25.39 -1.76 16.13
CA GLU A 161 26.37 -0.82 16.72
C GLU A 161 25.91 -0.29 18.08
N TRP A 162 24.63 0.06 18.20
CA TRP A 162 24.05 0.53 19.46
C TRP A 162 24.09 -0.56 20.53
N LEU A 163 23.63 -1.79 20.19
CA LEU A 163 23.70 -2.93 21.10
C LEU A 163 25.16 -3.30 21.47
N GLY A 164 26.08 -3.23 20.51
CA GLY A 164 27.51 -3.46 20.78
C GLY A 164 28.07 -2.53 21.85
N LYS A 165 27.60 -1.27 21.86
CA LYS A 165 27.99 -0.26 22.86
C LYS A 165 27.25 -0.47 24.19
N GLU A 166 25.91 -0.68 24.16
CA GLU A 166 25.11 -0.87 25.37
C GLU A 166 25.52 -2.13 26.17
N LEU A 167 25.91 -3.19 25.46
CA LEU A 167 26.27 -4.48 26.05
C LEU A 167 27.80 -4.69 26.21
N ALA A 168 28.62 -3.63 26.03
CA ALA A 168 30.08 -3.76 26.01
C ALA A 168 30.64 -4.45 27.26
N ASP A 169 30.14 -4.09 28.43
CA ASP A 169 30.61 -4.54 29.74
C ASP A 169 29.87 -5.82 30.25
N MET A 170 29.03 -6.44 29.43
CA MET A 170 28.30 -7.66 29.80
C MET A 170 29.06 -8.92 29.36
N ASP A 171 29.10 -9.92 30.25
CA ASP A 171 29.71 -11.22 29.94
C ASP A 171 28.83 -12.06 29.02
N ASP A 172 27.53 -12.05 29.27
CA ASP A 172 26.51 -12.75 28.44
C ASP A 172 25.76 -11.73 27.56
N LYS A 173 25.86 -11.92 26.25
CA LYS A 173 25.34 -11.00 25.25
C LYS A 173 24.31 -11.70 24.32
N GLU A 174 23.33 -12.34 24.91
CA GLU A 174 22.23 -12.91 24.14
C GLU A 174 21.09 -11.91 23.98
N VAL A 175 20.75 -11.58 22.74
CA VAL A 175 19.62 -10.73 22.35
C VAL A 175 18.53 -11.59 21.72
N ALA A 176 17.27 -11.22 21.82
CA ALA A 176 16.20 -11.98 21.19
C ALA A 176 15.32 -11.13 20.25
N ILE A 177 14.68 -11.82 19.31
CA ILE A 177 13.67 -11.33 18.39
C ILE A 177 12.70 -12.47 18.08
N ASP A 178 11.44 -12.18 17.79
CA ASP A 178 10.51 -13.21 17.31
C ASP A 178 10.79 -13.54 15.83
N GLY A 179 11.28 -14.75 15.56
CA GLY A 179 11.56 -15.22 14.20
C GLY A 179 10.32 -15.50 13.36
N MET A 180 9.12 -15.52 13.94
CA MET A 180 7.87 -15.54 13.19
C MET A 180 7.51 -14.15 12.63
N SER A 181 7.93 -13.08 13.30
CA SER A 181 7.62 -11.70 12.93
C SER A 181 8.78 -10.99 12.21
N SER A 182 9.68 -11.74 11.59
CA SER A 182 10.84 -11.17 10.89
C SER A 182 11.25 -12.05 9.72
N THR A 183 11.63 -11.44 8.61
CA THR A 183 12.02 -12.18 7.39
C THR A 183 13.33 -12.92 7.56
N ALA A 184 13.54 -13.94 6.74
CA ALA A 184 14.75 -14.74 6.80
C ALA A 184 16.02 -13.90 6.53
N ASN A 185 15.99 -13.02 5.52
CA ASN A 185 17.11 -12.13 5.20
C ASN A 185 17.40 -11.16 6.34
N SER A 186 16.39 -10.47 6.87
CA SER A 186 16.60 -9.48 7.94
C SER A 186 17.23 -10.10 9.20
N ILE A 187 16.82 -11.32 9.54
CA ILE A 187 17.42 -12.05 10.68
C ILE A 187 18.86 -12.47 10.39
N GLU A 188 19.18 -12.97 9.20
CA GLU A 188 20.54 -13.37 8.86
C GLU A 188 21.49 -12.16 8.76
N GLU A 189 21.05 -11.04 8.22
CA GLU A 189 21.80 -9.78 8.24
C GLU A 189 22.06 -9.32 9.67
N LEU A 190 20.99 -9.23 10.49
CA LEU A 190 21.11 -8.83 11.89
C LEU A 190 22.05 -9.74 12.70
N LYS A 191 21.99 -11.06 12.51
CA LYS A 191 22.93 -12.01 13.14
C LYS A 191 24.37 -11.74 12.77
N ASN A 192 24.62 -11.45 11.50
CA ASN A 192 25.98 -11.15 11.02
C ASN A 192 26.49 -9.84 11.62
N ASP A 193 25.68 -8.80 11.65
CA ASP A 193 26.03 -7.50 12.20
C ASP A 193 26.25 -7.58 13.72
N LEU A 194 25.38 -8.23 14.46
CA LEU A 194 25.51 -8.44 15.91
C LEU A 194 26.78 -9.22 16.26
N ARG A 195 27.13 -10.24 15.46
CA ARG A 195 28.38 -11.01 15.68
C ARG A 195 29.61 -10.12 15.51
N GLN A 196 29.59 -9.19 14.56
CA GLN A 196 30.69 -8.24 14.33
C GLN A 196 30.83 -7.20 15.47
N GLN A 197 29.72 -6.89 16.16
CA GLN A 197 29.67 -5.94 17.26
C GLN A 197 29.90 -6.60 18.64
N GLY A 198 30.98 -7.38 18.78
CA GLY A 198 31.40 -7.95 20.07
C GLY A 198 30.83 -9.35 20.37
N GLY A 199 30.45 -10.11 19.32
CA GLY A 199 30.06 -11.51 19.47
C GLY A 199 28.66 -11.70 20.07
N ILE A 200 27.78 -10.73 19.90
CA ILE A 200 26.38 -10.81 20.36
C ILE A 200 25.67 -11.94 19.63
N THR A 201 24.96 -12.80 20.37
CA THR A 201 24.15 -13.90 19.82
C THR A 201 22.69 -13.49 19.71
N LEU A 202 21.96 -14.06 18.73
CA LEU A 202 20.54 -13.76 18.49
C LEU A 202 19.68 -15.01 18.66
N ARG A 203 18.78 -15.00 19.64
CA ARG A 203 17.73 -16.00 19.86
C ARG A 203 16.49 -15.60 19.05
N THR A 204 15.86 -16.57 18.34
CA THR A 204 14.76 -16.28 17.39
C THR A 204 13.49 -17.11 17.61
N ASN A 205 13.42 -17.85 18.70
CA ASN A 205 12.32 -18.79 18.98
C ASN A 205 11.47 -18.38 20.20
N LEU A 206 11.34 -17.10 20.46
CA LEU A 206 10.64 -16.55 21.62
C LEU A 206 9.66 -15.44 21.21
N ASP A 207 8.36 -15.65 21.42
CA ASP A 207 7.35 -14.59 21.47
C ASP A 207 7.21 -14.14 22.94
N ILE A 208 8.00 -13.12 23.32
CA ILE A 208 8.02 -12.60 24.69
C ILE A 208 6.71 -11.88 25.03
N LEU A 209 6.02 -11.31 24.03
CA LEU A 209 4.77 -10.58 24.22
C LEU A 209 3.63 -11.48 24.71
N GLN A 210 3.64 -12.76 24.33
CA GLN A 210 2.64 -13.72 24.81
C GLN A 210 2.60 -13.82 26.35
N ARG A 211 3.70 -13.47 27.02
CA ARG A 211 3.83 -13.56 28.47
C ARG A 211 3.53 -12.25 29.21
N ILE A 212 3.78 -11.12 28.55
CA ILE A 212 3.70 -9.79 29.21
C ILE A 212 2.54 -8.92 28.70
N TRP A 213 2.04 -9.17 27.50
CA TRP A 213 0.91 -8.43 26.93
C TRP A 213 -0.40 -9.18 27.22
N THR A 214 -0.92 -9.00 28.43
CA THR A 214 -2.05 -9.77 28.96
C THR A 214 -3.38 -9.51 28.25
N ASP A 215 -3.55 -8.31 27.69
CA ASP A 215 -4.70 -7.85 26.91
C ASP A 215 -4.42 -7.85 25.40
N ARG A 216 -3.46 -8.67 24.94
CA ARG A 216 -3.12 -8.80 23.52
C ARG A 216 -4.35 -9.16 22.69
N PRO A 217 -4.69 -8.36 21.66
CA PRO A 217 -5.81 -8.66 20.78
C PRO A 217 -5.70 -10.07 20.19
N ALA A 218 -6.82 -10.74 20.02
CA ALA A 218 -6.84 -12.04 19.33
C ALA A 218 -6.49 -11.88 17.85
N ILE A 219 -6.05 -12.99 17.21
CA ILE A 219 -5.91 -13.04 15.75
C ILE A 219 -7.28 -12.73 15.11
N PRO A 220 -7.36 -11.83 14.12
CA PRO A 220 -8.62 -11.42 13.53
C PRO A 220 -9.39 -12.58 12.89
N MET A 221 -10.71 -12.57 13.04
CA MET A 221 -11.62 -13.60 12.55
C MET A 221 -12.71 -13.04 11.62
N LYS A 222 -12.39 -11.97 10.85
CA LYS A 222 -13.36 -11.37 9.92
C LYS A 222 -13.65 -12.29 8.73
N PRO A 223 -14.86 -12.24 8.15
CA PRO A 223 -15.25 -13.11 7.03
C PRO A 223 -14.34 -12.94 5.81
N ILE A 224 -14.06 -14.06 5.13
CA ILE A 224 -13.37 -14.09 3.84
C ILE A 224 -14.41 -14.26 2.74
N VAL A 225 -14.43 -13.31 1.80
CA VAL A 225 -15.40 -13.22 0.72
C VAL A 225 -14.75 -13.42 -0.65
N LEU A 226 -15.53 -13.87 -1.62
CA LEU A 226 -15.10 -14.00 -3.01
C LEU A 226 -15.07 -12.62 -3.69
N GLN A 227 -13.96 -12.32 -4.34
CA GLN A 227 -13.84 -11.17 -5.24
C GLN A 227 -14.34 -11.58 -6.65
N SER A 228 -15.31 -10.85 -7.18
CA SER A 228 -15.94 -11.19 -8.46
C SER A 228 -14.96 -11.17 -9.63
N LEU A 229 -15.12 -12.12 -10.55
CA LEU A 229 -14.38 -12.16 -11.82
C LEU A 229 -14.62 -10.91 -12.68
N GLU A 230 -15.78 -10.26 -12.52
CA GLU A 230 -16.07 -8.96 -13.14
C GLU A 230 -15.00 -7.90 -12.82
N TYR A 231 -14.43 -7.95 -11.61
CA TYR A 231 -13.42 -7.00 -11.15
C TYR A 231 -12.00 -7.50 -11.36
N THR A 232 -11.76 -8.80 -11.21
CA THR A 232 -10.41 -9.38 -11.28
C THR A 232 -9.98 -9.75 -12.70
N GLY A 233 -10.93 -10.06 -13.60
CA GLY A 233 -10.67 -10.38 -15.00
C GLY A 233 -9.91 -11.68 -15.27
N GLU A 234 -9.42 -12.36 -14.23
CA GLU A 234 -8.68 -13.62 -14.37
C GLU A 234 -9.07 -14.61 -13.25
N GLU A 235 -9.39 -15.84 -13.65
CA GLU A 235 -9.78 -16.91 -12.72
C GLU A 235 -8.58 -17.47 -11.94
N THR A 236 -8.82 -17.93 -10.72
CA THR A 236 -7.81 -18.56 -9.84
C THR A 236 -7.02 -19.69 -10.49
N PRO A 237 -7.62 -20.65 -11.24
CA PRO A 237 -6.85 -21.68 -11.92
C PRO A 237 -5.85 -21.13 -12.96
N SER A 238 -6.21 -20.05 -13.67
CA SER A 238 -5.31 -19.36 -14.61
C SER A 238 -4.10 -18.76 -13.88
N LYS A 239 -4.34 -18.02 -12.80
CA LYS A 239 -3.28 -17.44 -11.95
C LYS A 239 -2.33 -18.51 -11.42
N LEU A 240 -2.87 -19.63 -10.88
CA LEU A 240 -2.06 -20.76 -10.42
C LEU A 240 -1.24 -21.39 -11.55
N ALA A 241 -1.78 -21.48 -12.77
CA ALA A 241 -1.05 -21.99 -13.92
C ALA A 241 0.13 -21.08 -14.31
N ARG A 242 -0.06 -19.75 -14.27
CA ARG A 242 1.02 -18.75 -14.49
C ARG A 242 2.10 -18.85 -13.42
N ILE A 243 1.71 -18.94 -12.15
CA ILE A 243 2.63 -19.10 -11.01
C ILE A 243 3.45 -20.39 -11.20
N ARG A 244 2.80 -21.53 -11.46
CA ARG A 244 3.50 -22.79 -11.72
C ARG A 244 4.41 -22.72 -12.94
N GLN A 245 4.06 -21.94 -13.96
CA GLN A 245 4.93 -21.70 -15.11
C GLN A 245 6.18 -20.91 -14.71
N ALA A 246 6.05 -19.90 -13.84
CA ALA A 246 7.18 -19.16 -13.31
C ALA A 246 8.07 -20.05 -12.43
N LEU A 247 7.50 -20.86 -11.55
CA LEU A 247 8.25 -21.82 -10.72
C LEU A 247 9.08 -22.79 -11.58
N ARG A 248 8.51 -23.33 -12.68
CA ARG A 248 9.27 -24.19 -13.59
C ARG A 248 10.47 -23.49 -14.22
N LYS A 249 10.40 -22.18 -14.51
CA LYS A 249 11.56 -21.40 -15.03
C LYS A 249 12.67 -21.28 -13.99
N GLU A 250 12.31 -21.21 -12.72
CA GLU A 250 13.25 -21.17 -11.60
C GLU A 250 13.64 -22.57 -11.10
N HIS A 251 13.22 -23.65 -11.78
CA HIS A 251 13.44 -25.04 -11.40
C HIS A 251 12.91 -25.36 -10.00
N ALA A 252 11.81 -24.76 -9.60
CA ALA A 252 11.17 -24.98 -8.29
C ALA A 252 9.96 -25.91 -8.42
N ASP A 253 9.86 -26.87 -7.50
CA ASP A 253 8.76 -27.85 -7.42
C ASP A 253 7.54 -27.31 -6.68
N GLY A 254 7.69 -26.19 -5.97
CA GLY A 254 6.62 -25.48 -5.32
C GLY A 254 7.08 -24.17 -4.73
N MET A 255 6.18 -23.49 -4.02
CA MET A 255 6.50 -22.28 -3.26
C MET A 255 5.64 -22.15 -2.00
N LEU A 256 6.21 -21.53 -0.97
CA LEU A 256 5.47 -20.97 0.13
C LEU A 256 5.20 -19.49 -0.15
N MET A 257 3.93 -19.11 -0.17
CA MET A 257 3.47 -17.73 -0.25
C MET A 257 3.04 -17.28 1.15
N ALA A 258 3.70 -16.26 1.67
CA ALA A 258 3.43 -15.68 2.98
C ALA A 258 2.70 -14.33 2.89
N SER A 259 2.96 -13.53 1.85
CA SER A 259 2.34 -12.23 1.64
C SER A 259 0.82 -12.35 1.50
N LEU A 260 0.08 -11.63 2.37
CA LEU A 260 -1.38 -11.68 2.41
C LEU A 260 -2.02 -11.15 1.13
N ASP A 261 -1.43 -10.12 0.52
CA ASP A 261 -1.89 -9.53 -0.74
C ASP A 261 -1.75 -10.50 -1.91
N ASP A 262 -0.63 -11.22 -1.97
CA ASP A 262 -0.36 -12.19 -3.01
C ASP A 262 -1.31 -13.38 -2.92
N ILE A 263 -1.61 -13.83 -1.69
CA ILE A 263 -2.59 -14.89 -1.44
C ILE A 263 -3.99 -14.42 -1.85
N ALA A 264 -4.41 -13.23 -1.41
CA ALA A 264 -5.72 -12.67 -1.72
C ALA A 264 -5.90 -12.46 -3.23
N TRP A 265 -4.87 -11.95 -3.93
CA TRP A 265 -4.88 -11.82 -5.38
C TRP A 265 -4.93 -13.18 -6.09
N THR A 266 -4.09 -14.12 -5.69
CA THR A 266 -4.00 -15.46 -6.33
C THR A 266 -5.33 -16.20 -6.26
N LEU A 267 -6.02 -16.12 -5.12
CA LEU A 267 -7.26 -16.87 -4.85
C LEU A 267 -8.53 -16.11 -5.21
N ASN A 268 -8.45 -14.85 -5.64
CA ASN A 268 -9.59 -13.96 -5.82
C ASN A 268 -10.46 -13.88 -4.56
N LEU A 269 -9.83 -13.80 -3.40
CA LEU A 269 -10.49 -13.66 -2.11
C LEU A 269 -10.12 -12.34 -1.45
N ARG A 270 -11.01 -11.82 -0.62
CA ARG A 270 -10.78 -10.63 0.20
C ARG A 270 -11.23 -10.89 1.63
N GLY A 271 -10.63 -10.19 2.56
CA GLY A 271 -10.98 -10.22 3.98
C GLY A 271 -10.92 -8.83 4.59
N GLY A 272 -10.91 -8.74 5.90
CA GLY A 272 -10.81 -7.46 6.60
C GLY A 272 -9.97 -7.59 7.88
N ASP A 273 -8.99 -8.47 7.89
CA ASP A 273 -8.16 -8.73 9.08
C ASP A 273 -7.16 -7.61 9.35
N VAL A 274 -6.78 -6.88 8.33
CA VAL A 274 -5.87 -5.74 8.42
C VAL A 274 -6.65 -4.46 8.15
N HIS A 275 -6.38 -3.42 8.93
CA HIS A 275 -7.00 -2.11 8.75
C HIS A 275 -6.65 -1.54 7.37
N CYS A 276 -7.61 -0.99 6.66
CA CYS A 276 -7.51 -0.41 5.33
C CYS A 276 -7.03 -1.35 4.20
N ASN A 277 -6.58 -2.57 4.50
CA ASN A 277 -6.12 -3.54 3.51
C ASN A 277 -7.08 -4.76 3.50
N PRO A 278 -7.78 -5.04 2.39
CA PRO A 278 -8.80 -6.09 2.32
C PRO A 278 -8.21 -7.50 2.20
N VAL A 279 -7.32 -7.87 3.09
CA VAL A 279 -6.63 -9.17 3.15
C VAL A 279 -7.05 -9.99 4.38
N PHE A 280 -6.60 -11.22 4.45
CA PHE A 280 -6.91 -12.15 5.53
C PHE A 280 -5.67 -12.96 5.92
N VAL A 281 -5.51 -13.19 7.21
CA VAL A 281 -4.39 -13.97 7.79
C VAL A 281 -4.43 -15.39 7.28
N SER A 282 -3.39 -15.80 6.52
CA SER A 282 -3.28 -17.12 5.91
C SER A 282 -1.89 -17.37 5.32
N PHE A 283 -1.56 -18.64 5.04
CA PHE A 283 -0.44 -19.04 4.18
C PHE A 283 -0.96 -19.84 3.01
N LEU A 284 -0.27 -19.80 1.86
CA LEU A 284 -0.60 -20.64 0.70
C LEU A 284 0.63 -21.45 0.28
N LEU A 285 0.52 -22.76 0.36
CA LEU A 285 1.54 -23.69 -0.11
C LEU A 285 1.13 -24.24 -1.48
N ILE A 286 1.92 -23.95 -2.50
CA ILE A 286 1.69 -24.41 -3.87
C ILE A 286 2.75 -25.44 -4.23
N THR A 287 2.34 -26.57 -4.80
CA THR A 287 3.21 -27.55 -5.44
C THR A 287 2.95 -27.61 -6.94
N THR A 288 3.68 -28.46 -7.65
CA THR A 288 3.43 -28.71 -9.09
C THR A 288 1.99 -29.17 -9.36
N GLN A 289 1.35 -29.87 -8.41
CA GLN A 289 0.04 -30.49 -8.58
C GLN A 289 -1.04 -29.90 -7.66
N THR A 290 -0.68 -29.52 -6.44
CA THR A 290 -1.64 -29.14 -5.40
C THR A 290 -1.49 -27.66 -5.02
N ALA A 291 -2.50 -27.14 -4.32
CA ALA A 291 -2.43 -25.89 -3.59
C ALA A 291 -3.23 -26.07 -2.28
N THR A 292 -2.66 -25.61 -1.16
CA THR A 292 -3.29 -25.71 0.16
C THR A 292 -3.27 -24.36 0.84
N LEU A 293 -4.44 -23.85 1.18
CA LEU A 293 -4.64 -22.62 1.95
C LEU A 293 -4.69 -22.94 3.44
N PHE A 294 -3.76 -22.40 4.21
CA PHE A 294 -3.72 -22.51 5.67
C PHE A 294 -4.43 -21.30 6.26
N VAL A 295 -5.60 -21.51 6.85
CA VAL A 295 -6.51 -20.46 7.30
C VAL A 295 -7.40 -20.96 8.44
N HIS A 296 -7.94 -20.05 9.26
CA HIS A 296 -9.05 -20.38 10.14
C HIS A 296 -10.32 -20.58 9.29
N GLU A 297 -10.75 -21.82 9.14
CA GLU A 297 -11.82 -22.21 8.19
C GLU A 297 -13.17 -21.56 8.49
N GLU A 298 -13.41 -21.18 9.74
CA GLU A 298 -14.63 -20.49 10.17
C GLU A 298 -14.82 -19.12 9.50
N LYS A 299 -13.73 -18.54 8.99
CA LYS A 299 -13.74 -17.26 8.27
C LYS A 299 -14.27 -17.39 6.83
N LEU A 300 -14.21 -18.59 6.24
CA LEU A 300 -14.60 -18.81 4.85
C LEU A 300 -16.13 -18.76 4.70
N THR A 301 -16.62 -17.81 3.90
CA THR A 301 -18.02 -17.84 3.48
C THR A 301 -18.33 -19.07 2.63
N ALA A 302 -19.60 -19.40 2.48
CA ALA A 302 -20.02 -20.56 1.69
C ALA A 302 -19.55 -20.45 0.22
N GLU A 303 -19.60 -19.25 -0.34
CA GLU A 303 -19.15 -18.92 -1.70
C GLU A 303 -17.64 -19.07 -1.85
N ALA A 304 -16.87 -18.53 -0.90
CA ALA A 304 -15.40 -18.66 -0.89
C ALA A 304 -14.97 -20.13 -0.80
N ARG A 305 -15.58 -20.89 0.10
CA ARG A 305 -15.34 -22.34 0.25
C ARG A 305 -15.68 -23.13 -1.02
N ALA A 306 -16.82 -22.84 -1.64
CA ALA A 306 -17.22 -23.47 -2.89
C ALA A 306 -16.24 -23.17 -4.03
N CYS A 307 -15.78 -21.91 -4.15
CA CYS A 307 -14.79 -21.48 -5.13
C CYS A 307 -13.47 -22.23 -4.94
N LEU A 308 -12.92 -22.27 -3.72
CA LEU A 308 -11.69 -23.01 -3.43
C LEU A 308 -11.81 -24.49 -3.82
N THR A 309 -12.93 -25.14 -3.45
CA THR A 309 -13.20 -26.54 -3.80
C THR A 309 -13.26 -26.75 -5.32
N GLN A 310 -13.94 -25.88 -6.06
CA GLN A 310 -14.01 -25.94 -7.52
C GLN A 310 -12.65 -25.73 -8.20
N CYS A 311 -11.80 -24.90 -7.59
CA CYS A 311 -10.44 -24.67 -8.07
C CYS A 311 -9.44 -25.75 -7.66
N GLY A 312 -9.88 -26.79 -6.93
CA GLY A 312 -9.02 -27.86 -6.44
C GLY A 312 -8.03 -27.41 -5.36
N ILE A 313 -8.38 -26.40 -4.58
CA ILE A 313 -7.55 -25.87 -3.49
C ILE A 313 -8.05 -26.48 -2.18
N ALA A 314 -7.15 -27.18 -1.48
CA ALA A 314 -7.41 -27.70 -0.14
C ALA A 314 -7.31 -26.59 0.91
N THR A 315 -8.02 -26.75 2.03
CA THR A 315 -7.86 -25.92 3.22
C THR A 315 -7.27 -26.71 4.38
N ALA A 316 -6.52 -26.05 5.25
CA ALA A 316 -5.97 -26.62 6.47
C ALA A 316 -5.95 -25.53 7.57
N PRO A 317 -5.95 -25.91 8.86
CA PRO A 317 -5.86 -24.94 9.96
C PRO A 317 -4.59 -24.11 9.88
N TYR A 318 -4.71 -22.79 10.12
CA TYR A 318 -3.62 -21.82 10.01
C TYR A 318 -2.35 -22.25 10.75
N ASP A 319 -2.49 -22.73 11.98
CA ASP A 319 -1.36 -23.09 12.85
C ASP A 319 -0.60 -24.35 12.39
N THR A 320 -1.14 -25.10 11.42
CA THR A 320 -0.52 -26.36 10.93
C THR A 320 0.50 -26.15 9.81
N ILE A 321 0.79 -24.90 9.41
CA ILE A 321 1.75 -24.62 8.34
C ILE A 321 3.14 -25.19 8.61
N LYS A 322 3.65 -25.09 9.85
CA LYS A 322 4.96 -25.66 10.24
C LYS A 322 5.00 -27.17 10.03
N ASP A 323 3.94 -27.85 10.44
CA ASP A 323 3.82 -29.31 10.31
C ASP A 323 3.71 -29.74 8.84
N ALA A 324 3.03 -28.95 8.02
CA ALA A 324 2.93 -29.19 6.58
C ALA A 324 4.28 -29.02 5.89
N LEU A 325 5.02 -27.98 6.21
CA LEU A 325 6.37 -27.73 5.69
C LEU A 325 7.37 -28.80 6.15
N ALA A 326 7.29 -29.25 7.41
CA ALA A 326 8.12 -30.35 7.94
C ALA A 326 7.84 -31.71 7.27
N ARG A 327 6.75 -31.83 6.53
CA ARG A 327 6.35 -33.03 5.76
C ARG A 327 6.25 -32.76 4.26
N TYR A 328 6.77 -31.61 3.80
CA TYR A 328 6.74 -31.25 2.39
C TYR A 328 7.41 -32.32 1.53
N PRO A 329 6.74 -32.86 0.49
CA PRO A 329 7.16 -34.10 -0.15
C PRO A 329 8.13 -33.91 -1.35
N GLU A 330 8.21 -32.69 -1.90
CA GLU A 330 8.96 -32.44 -3.12
C GLU A 330 10.45 -32.20 -2.83
N TYR A 331 11.28 -32.24 -3.86
CA TYR A 331 12.75 -32.10 -3.77
C TYR A 331 13.16 -30.70 -3.30
N ASN A 332 12.55 -29.66 -3.88
CA ASN A 332 12.86 -28.28 -3.56
C ASN A 332 11.60 -27.41 -3.46
N ILE A 333 11.79 -26.18 -2.95
CA ILE A 333 10.73 -25.17 -2.82
C ILE A 333 11.33 -23.79 -3.04
N LEU A 334 10.61 -22.93 -3.77
CA LEU A 334 10.91 -21.51 -3.80
C LEU A 334 10.38 -20.84 -2.54
N ALA A 335 11.27 -20.17 -1.84
CA ALA A 335 10.93 -19.34 -0.68
C ALA A 335 11.70 -18.02 -0.81
N ASP A 336 10.95 -16.93 -0.92
CA ASP A 336 11.54 -15.58 -0.97
C ASP A 336 12.05 -15.20 0.43
N PRO A 337 13.36 -15.01 0.63
CA PRO A 337 13.91 -14.73 1.95
C PRO A 337 13.58 -13.32 2.47
N ASP A 338 13.05 -12.43 1.62
CA ASP A 338 12.57 -11.10 2.00
C ASP A 338 11.07 -11.08 2.35
N GLU A 339 10.33 -12.19 2.08
CA GLU A 339 8.91 -12.33 2.42
C GLU A 339 8.66 -13.40 3.49
N VAL A 340 9.33 -14.56 3.37
CA VAL A 340 9.10 -15.69 4.28
C VAL A 340 9.81 -15.42 5.61
N ASN A 341 9.06 -15.55 6.71
CA ASN A 341 9.63 -15.37 8.04
C ASN A 341 10.71 -16.42 8.36
N TYR A 342 11.61 -16.02 9.27
CA TYR A 342 12.79 -16.82 9.60
C TYR A 342 12.44 -18.23 10.11
N THR A 343 11.44 -18.33 10.97
CA THR A 343 11.05 -19.64 11.57
C THR A 343 10.58 -20.62 10.50
N LEU A 344 9.72 -20.20 9.57
CA LEU A 344 9.27 -21.07 8.48
C LEU A 344 10.41 -21.39 7.50
N MET A 345 11.28 -20.44 7.23
CA MET A 345 12.47 -20.68 6.40
C MET A 345 13.38 -21.77 7.01
N GLN A 346 13.57 -21.78 8.33
CA GLN A 346 14.34 -22.84 9.01
C GLN A 346 13.67 -24.21 8.88
N VAL A 347 12.35 -24.28 8.98
CA VAL A 347 11.61 -25.54 8.77
C VAL A 347 11.78 -26.03 7.34
N ILE A 348 11.66 -25.14 6.35
CA ILE A 348 11.87 -25.45 4.94
C ILE A 348 13.27 -26.02 4.71
N GLN A 349 14.30 -25.30 5.15
CA GLN A 349 15.70 -25.69 4.95
C GLN A 349 16.08 -27.01 5.63
N ALA A 350 15.40 -27.37 6.71
CA ALA A 350 15.60 -28.66 7.39
C ALA A 350 14.94 -29.82 6.65
N GLN A 351 13.91 -29.56 5.83
CA GLN A 351 13.08 -30.60 5.19
C GLN A 351 13.48 -30.88 3.75
N VAL A 352 13.70 -29.85 2.93
CA VAL A 352 13.95 -30.02 1.50
C VAL A 352 15.43 -30.23 1.20
N GLN A 353 15.74 -30.85 0.05
CA GLN A 353 17.12 -31.04 -0.42
C GLN A 353 17.75 -29.74 -0.92
N ASP A 354 16.92 -28.82 -1.49
CA ASP A 354 17.35 -27.53 -1.97
C ASP A 354 16.26 -26.47 -1.73
N THR A 355 16.65 -25.30 -1.23
CA THR A 355 15.77 -24.14 -1.10
C THR A 355 16.11 -23.13 -2.19
N VAL A 356 15.18 -22.93 -3.13
CA VAL A 356 15.32 -21.95 -4.19
C VAL A 356 15.05 -20.56 -3.60
N LYS A 357 16.11 -19.90 -3.12
CA LYS A 357 16.05 -18.53 -2.55
C LYS A 357 15.98 -17.51 -3.70
N LYS A 358 14.79 -17.17 -4.09
CA LYS A 358 14.48 -16.23 -5.19
C LYS A 358 13.31 -15.34 -4.81
N VAL A 359 13.29 -14.17 -5.42
CA VAL A 359 12.13 -13.26 -5.33
C VAL A 359 10.88 -13.97 -5.84
N SER A 360 9.78 -13.83 -5.12
CA SER A 360 8.47 -14.33 -5.51
C SER A 360 8.07 -13.81 -6.90
N PRO A 361 7.60 -14.66 -7.82
CA PRO A 361 7.10 -14.17 -9.10
C PRO A 361 5.74 -13.46 -9.01
N VAL A 362 5.03 -13.59 -7.91
CA VAL A 362 3.65 -13.16 -7.77
C VAL A 362 3.49 -11.64 -7.75
N PRO A 363 4.33 -10.87 -7.04
CA PRO A 363 4.22 -9.41 -7.05
C PRO A 363 4.26 -8.82 -8.46
N LEU A 364 5.16 -9.31 -9.34
CA LEU A 364 5.24 -8.83 -10.73
C LEU A 364 4.02 -9.25 -11.56
N LEU A 365 3.51 -10.47 -11.36
CA LEU A 365 2.30 -10.95 -12.04
C LEU A 365 1.06 -10.15 -11.65
N LYS A 366 0.96 -9.75 -10.37
CA LYS A 366 -0.12 -8.95 -9.79
C LYS A 366 -0.03 -7.48 -10.21
N ALA A 367 1.17 -6.92 -10.28
CA ALA A 367 1.40 -5.52 -10.65
C ALA A 367 0.87 -5.17 -12.04
N ILE A 368 0.93 -6.10 -13.00
CA ILE A 368 0.39 -5.92 -14.35
C ILE A 368 -1.12 -6.21 -14.33
N LYS A 369 -1.90 -5.15 -14.26
CA LYS A 369 -3.36 -5.20 -14.11
C LYS A 369 -4.03 -5.79 -15.35
N THR A 370 -5.01 -6.66 -15.13
CA THR A 370 -5.92 -7.12 -16.20
C THR A 370 -6.71 -5.94 -16.77
N GLU A 371 -7.31 -6.10 -17.95
CA GLU A 371 -8.18 -5.06 -18.52
C GLU A 371 -9.36 -4.74 -17.60
N ALA A 372 -9.93 -5.75 -16.92
CA ALA A 372 -11.03 -5.56 -15.97
C ALA A 372 -10.59 -4.69 -14.77
N GLU A 373 -9.40 -4.94 -14.22
CA GLU A 373 -8.82 -4.14 -13.15
C GLU A 373 -8.50 -2.72 -13.60
N GLN A 374 -7.91 -2.52 -14.80
CA GLN A 374 -7.64 -1.20 -15.37
C GLN A 374 -8.93 -0.38 -15.53
N GLN A 375 -10.00 -0.99 -16.04
CA GLN A 375 -11.31 -0.35 -16.15
C GLN A 375 -11.94 -0.12 -14.76
N GLY A 376 -11.70 -1.02 -13.82
CA GLY A 376 -12.08 -0.86 -12.43
C GLY A 376 -11.46 0.40 -11.80
N PHE A 377 -10.14 0.57 -11.95
CA PHE A 377 -9.44 1.78 -11.49
C PHE A 377 -10.03 3.07 -12.08
N ARG A 378 -10.31 3.11 -13.40
CA ARG A 378 -10.94 4.28 -14.02
C ARG A 378 -12.31 4.61 -13.40
N ARG A 379 -13.13 3.59 -13.13
CA ARG A 379 -14.42 3.77 -12.46
C ARG A 379 -14.28 4.18 -10.99
N ALA A 380 -13.34 3.60 -10.26
CA ALA A 380 -13.05 3.95 -8.87
C ALA A 380 -12.59 5.41 -8.77
N MET A 381 -11.66 5.83 -9.63
CA MET A 381 -11.16 7.22 -9.68
C MET A 381 -12.24 8.24 -10.08
N LEU A 382 -13.20 7.85 -10.92
CA LEU A 382 -14.36 8.71 -11.22
C LEU A 382 -15.24 8.91 -9.97
N ARG A 383 -15.57 7.84 -9.25
CA ARG A 383 -16.36 7.93 -8.00
C ARG A 383 -15.64 8.73 -6.92
N ASP A 384 -14.37 8.47 -6.74
CA ASP A 384 -13.55 9.20 -5.78
C ASP A 384 -13.43 10.68 -6.15
N GLY A 385 -13.24 11.00 -7.44
CA GLY A 385 -13.21 12.35 -7.95
C GLY A 385 -14.51 13.12 -7.72
N ILE A 386 -15.66 12.46 -7.78
CA ILE A 386 -16.96 13.06 -7.43
C ILE A 386 -16.99 13.40 -5.93
N ALA A 387 -16.59 12.48 -5.06
CA ALA A 387 -16.53 12.70 -3.61
C ALA A 387 -15.56 13.84 -3.26
N MET A 388 -14.35 13.81 -3.82
CA MET A 388 -13.34 14.85 -3.65
C MET A 388 -13.82 16.23 -4.13
N THR A 389 -14.47 16.30 -5.29
CA THR A 389 -15.00 17.56 -5.82
C THR A 389 -16.08 18.15 -4.91
N ARG A 390 -17.00 17.34 -4.41
CA ARG A 390 -18.01 17.75 -3.43
C ARG A 390 -17.38 18.25 -2.15
N PHE A 391 -16.37 17.55 -1.66
CA PHE A 391 -15.60 17.95 -0.49
C PHE A 391 -14.92 19.30 -0.70
N LEU A 392 -14.20 19.50 -1.80
CA LEU A 392 -13.49 20.74 -2.09
C LEU A 392 -14.44 21.93 -2.26
N CYS A 393 -15.60 21.71 -2.88
CA CYS A 393 -16.66 22.72 -2.99
C CYS A 393 -17.20 23.14 -1.60
N TRP A 394 -17.36 22.19 -0.70
CA TRP A 394 -17.85 22.42 0.68
C TRP A 394 -16.80 23.05 1.59
N LEU A 395 -15.51 22.74 1.43
CA LEU A 395 -14.45 22.96 2.43
C LEU A 395 -14.32 24.45 2.83
N LYS A 396 -13.98 25.34 1.88
CA LYS A 396 -13.73 26.76 2.20
C LYS A 396 -14.94 27.48 2.81
N PRO A 397 -16.18 27.31 2.30
CA PRO A 397 -17.38 27.84 2.96
C PRO A 397 -17.58 27.31 4.38
N ALA A 398 -17.30 26.03 4.63
CA ALA A 398 -17.43 25.43 5.96
C ALA A 398 -16.38 25.97 6.94
N VAL A 399 -15.13 26.12 6.50
CA VAL A 399 -14.07 26.76 7.32
C VAL A 399 -14.42 28.21 7.63
N ALA A 400 -15.00 28.97 6.67
CA ALA A 400 -15.46 30.33 6.86
C ALA A 400 -16.59 30.44 7.89
N ALA A 401 -17.47 29.43 7.96
CA ALA A 401 -18.53 29.35 8.95
C ALA A 401 -18.01 29.01 10.37
N GLY A 402 -16.77 28.50 10.47
CA GLY A 402 -16.12 28.13 11.72
C GLY A 402 -16.45 26.71 12.20
N GLY A 403 -15.67 26.22 13.18
CA GLY A 403 -15.91 24.94 13.84
C GLY A 403 -15.37 23.71 13.09
N GLN A 404 -14.66 23.89 11.98
CA GLN A 404 -14.00 22.79 11.29
C GLN A 404 -12.61 22.55 11.88
N THR A 405 -12.27 21.27 12.06
CA THR A 405 -10.97 20.79 12.52
C THR A 405 -10.44 19.73 11.56
N GLU A 406 -9.20 19.29 11.73
CA GLU A 406 -8.58 18.23 10.91
C GLU A 406 -9.42 16.94 10.95
N ILE A 407 -9.87 16.51 12.13
CA ILE A 407 -10.75 15.33 12.29
C ILE A 407 -12.10 15.57 11.60
N SER A 408 -12.73 16.74 11.79
CA SER A 408 -14.08 16.97 11.24
C SER A 408 -14.09 16.97 9.71
N ILE A 409 -13.03 17.42 9.06
CA ILE A 409 -12.94 17.40 7.58
C ILE A 409 -12.63 16.01 7.06
N ASP A 410 -11.87 15.17 7.77
CA ASP A 410 -11.69 13.76 7.45
C ASP A 410 -13.03 13.01 7.53
N GLU A 411 -13.77 13.14 8.63
CA GLU A 411 -15.12 12.57 8.78
C GLU A 411 -16.04 12.99 7.64
N LYS A 412 -15.97 14.25 7.21
CA LYS A 412 -16.76 14.77 6.10
C LYS A 412 -16.39 14.12 4.78
N LEU A 413 -15.10 13.98 4.46
CA LEU A 413 -14.62 13.35 3.24
C LEU A 413 -14.98 11.87 3.23
N THR A 414 -14.75 11.18 4.34
CA THR A 414 -15.10 9.76 4.52
C THR A 414 -16.60 9.52 4.29
N ALA A 415 -17.48 10.38 4.81
CA ALA A 415 -18.93 10.29 4.57
C ALA A 415 -19.30 10.49 3.09
N LEU A 416 -18.61 11.41 2.37
CA LEU A 416 -18.82 11.62 0.93
C LEU A 416 -18.37 10.41 0.10
N ARG A 417 -17.24 9.79 0.44
CA ARG A 417 -16.75 8.55 -0.18
C ARG A 417 -17.69 7.38 0.10
N ALA A 418 -18.17 7.25 1.35
CA ALA A 418 -19.11 6.21 1.75
C ALA A 418 -20.47 6.30 1.02
N SER A 419 -20.84 7.48 0.53
CA SER A 419 -22.02 7.66 -0.30
C SER A 419 -21.87 7.16 -1.75
N GLN A 420 -20.66 6.84 -2.18
CA GLN A 420 -20.38 6.36 -3.53
C GLN A 420 -20.65 4.85 -3.66
N PRO A 421 -21.14 4.39 -4.84
CA PRO A 421 -21.32 2.96 -5.07
C PRO A 421 -20.01 2.18 -4.92
N LEU A 422 -20.11 0.93 -4.45
CA LEU A 422 -19.01 -0.03 -4.29
C LEU A 422 -17.96 0.34 -3.23
N TYR A 423 -18.16 1.39 -2.44
CA TYR A 423 -17.28 1.76 -1.33
C TYR A 423 -17.20 0.64 -0.29
N GLN A 424 -15.97 0.37 0.21
CA GLN A 424 -15.69 -0.68 1.17
C GLN A 424 -14.95 -0.18 2.43
N GLY A 425 -14.43 1.04 2.42
CA GLY A 425 -13.65 1.63 3.49
C GLY A 425 -12.56 2.55 2.97
N LEU A 426 -11.71 3.03 3.87
CA LEU A 426 -10.51 3.78 3.51
C LEU A 426 -9.43 2.84 2.96
N SER A 427 -8.52 3.35 2.12
CA SER A 427 -7.32 2.64 1.67
C SER A 427 -6.13 2.84 2.61
N PHE A 428 -6.16 3.91 3.40
CA PHE A 428 -5.27 4.24 4.52
C PHE A 428 -5.94 5.35 5.37
N ASP A 429 -5.42 5.59 6.56
CA ASP A 429 -5.94 6.65 7.44
C ASP A 429 -5.64 8.02 6.86
N THR A 430 -6.66 8.87 6.77
CA THR A 430 -6.58 10.17 6.10
C THR A 430 -5.55 11.08 6.78
N ILE A 431 -4.66 11.66 5.99
CA ILE A 431 -3.75 12.71 6.42
C ILE A 431 -4.42 14.06 6.14
N ALA A 432 -5.10 14.62 7.13
CA ALA A 432 -5.70 15.96 7.06
C ALA A 432 -4.85 16.93 7.89
N ALA A 433 -3.81 17.49 7.28
CA ALA A 433 -2.74 18.19 7.98
C ALA A 433 -2.74 19.70 7.67
N TYR A 434 -3.17 20.51 8.62
CA TYR A 434 -3.26 21.95 8.47
C TYR A 434 -2.02 22.68 8.98
N GLY A 435 -1.51 23.65 8.20
CA GLY A 435 -0.37 24.48 8.58
C GLY A 435 0.87 23.65 8.95
N PRO A 436 1.42 23.80 10.18
CA PRO A 436 2.62 23.08 10.62
C PRO A 436 2.49 21.55 10.60
N HIS A 437 1.30 20.98 10.79
CA HIS A 437 1.07 19.54 10.72
C HIS A 437 1.34 19.00 9.31
N GLY A 438 1.15 19.80 8.26
CA GLY A 438 1.51 19.44 6.90
C GLY A 438 2.99 19.07 6.71
N ALA A 439 3.88 19.48 7.62
CA ALA A 439 5.28 19.08 7.61
C ALA A 439 5.54 17.66 8.12
N ILE A 440 4.54 17.03 8.76
CA ILE A 440 4.60 15.64 9.23
C ILE A 440 4.07 14.75 8.11
N VAL A 441 4.98 14.07 7.39
CA VAL A 441 4.68 13.37 6.12
C VAL A 441 3.51 12.40 6.24
N HIS A 442 3.48 11.60 7.32
CA HIS A 442 2.40 10.68 7.68
C HIS A 442 1.74 11.16 8.99
N TYR A 443 1.12 12.34 8.93
CA TYR A 443 0.36 12.89 10.05
C TYR A 443 -0.98 12.16 10.18
N GLU A 444 -1.35 11.83 11.41
CA GLU A 444 -2.68 11.33 11.76
C GLU A 444 -3.23 12.21 12.88
N ALA A 445 -4.37 12.85 12.63
CA ALA A 445 -5.02 13.69 13.62
C ALA A 445 -5.63 12.81 14.72
N THR A 446 -5.27 13.10 15.98
CA THR A 446 -5.89 12.48 17.16
C THR A 446 -6.65 13.53 17.95
N PRO A 447 -7.54 13.15 18.89
CA PRO A 447 -8.22 14.13 19.74
C PRO A 447 -7.28 15.09 20.48
N GLU A 448 -6.03 14.66 20.74
CA GLU A 448 -5.01 15.45 21.43
C GLU A 448 -4.27 16.41 20.50
N THR A 449 -4.16 16.07 19.21
CA THR A 449 -3.40 16.85 18.21
C THR A 449 -4.30 17.66 17.29
N ASP A 450 -5.61 17.39 17.27
CA ASP A 450 -6.60 18.04 16.39
C ASP A 450 -6.63 19.56 16.57
N ILE A 451 -6.51 20.29 15.48
CA ILE A 451 -6.53 21.75 15.50
C ILE A 451 -7.63 22.33 14.60
N PRO A 452 -8.16 23.52 14.99
CA PRO A 452 -9.17 24.19 14.18
C PRO A 452 -8.58 24.80 12.91
N LEU A 453 -9.25 24.60 11.76
CA LEU A 453 -8.92 25.20 10.48
C LEU A 453 -9.30 26.69 10.44
N ARG A 454 -8.51 27.49 9.75
CA ARG A 454 -8.74 28.91 9.52
C ARG A 454 -8.61 29.25 8.03
N LEU A 455 -9.17 30.41 7.62
CA LEU A 455 -9.01 30.89 6.24
C LEU A 455 -7.62 31.54 6.02
N GLU A 456 -6.57 30.79 6.26
CA GLU A 456 -5.16 31.18 6.05
C GLU A 456 -4.30 29.94 5.79
N GLY A 457 -3.18 30.08 5.11
CA GLY A 457 -2.18 29.03 4.92
C GLY A 457 -2.65 27.85 4.07
N LEU A 458 -1.95 26.73 4.21
CA LEU A 458 -2.12 25.52 3.42
C LEU A 458 -2.73 24.38 4.28
N LEU A 459 -3.59 23.59 3.66
CA LEU A 459 -4.05 22.29 4.11
C LEU A 459 -3.48 21.23 3.16
N LEU A 460 -2.69 20.30 3.67
CA LEU A 460 -2.30 19.08 2.97
C LEU A 460 -3.34 18.01 3.31
N LEU A 461 -4.01 17.50 2.30
CA LEU A 461 -5.02 16.44 2.42
C LEU A 461 -4.62 15.26 1.54
N ASP A 462 -4.20 14.18 2.19
CA ASP A 462 -3.84 12.93 1.55
C ASP A 462 -4.80 11.82 2.03
N SER A 463 -5.42 11.11 1.08
CA SER A 463 -6.54 10.24 1.40
C SER A 463 -6.88 9.30 0.27
N GLY A 464 -7.49 8.17 0.61
CA GLY A 464 -7.91 7.21 -0.39
C GLY A 464 -9.05 6.31 0.08
N ALA A 465 -9.59 5.53 -0.83
CA ALA A 465 -10.70 4.61 -0.56
C ALA A 465 -10.51 3.26 -1.24
N GLN A 466 -11.04 2.24 -0.61
CA GLN A 466 -11.26 0.92 -1.20
C GLN A 466 -12.63 0.87 -1.85
N TYR A 467 -12.66 0.58 -3.14
CA TYR A 467 -13.87 0.21 -3.89
C TYR A 467 -13.73 -1.24 -4.36
N LEU A 468 -14.83 -1.97 -4.54
CA LEU A 468 -14.77 -3.37 -4.99
C LEU A 468 -14.00 -3.56 -6.31
N ASP A 469 -13.90 -2.52 -7.13
CA ASP A 469 -13.24 -2.56 -8.44
C ASP A 469 -11.94 -1.73 -8.51
N GLY A 470 -11.43 -1.21 -7.40
CA GLY A 470 -10.15 -0.49 -7.37
C GLY A 470 -9.87 0.19 -6.04
N THR A 471 -8.62 0.59 -5.86
CA THR A 471 -8.14 1.36 -4.71
C THR A 471 -7.78 2.75 -5.18
N THR A 472 -8.10 3.80 -4.41
CA THR A 472 -7.70 5.17 -4.73
C THR A 472 -6.68 5.70 -3.74
N ASP A 473 -5.85 6.61 -4.24
CA ASP A 473 -4.80 7.31 -3.53
C ASP A 473 -4.63 8.69 -4.16
N ILE A 474 -4.73 9.75 -3.35
CA ILE A 474 -4.68 11.12 -3.83
C ILE A 474 -4.23 12.07 -2.73
N THR A 475 -3.27 12.93 -3.04
CA THR A 475 -2.98 14.11 -2.23
C THR A 475 -3.33 15.39 -2.97
N ARG A 476 -3.98 16.32 -2.25
CA ARG A 476 -4.14 17.73 -2.66
C ARG A 476 -3.67 18.65 -1.54
N THR A 477 -2.80 19.59 -1.89
CA THR A 477 -2.49 20.74 -1.03
C THR A 477 -3.39 21.90 -1.42
N ILE A 478 -4.12 22.46 -0.48
CA ILE A 478 -5.22 23.40 -0.70
C ILE A 478 -4.92 24.71 0.05
N ALA A 479 -4.95 25.83 -0.64
CA ALA A 479 -4.88 27.15 -0.02
C ALA A 479 -6.19 27.48 0.66
N LEU A 480 -6.22 27.58 1.98
CA LEU A 480 -7.43 27.99 2.70
C LEU A 480 -7.62 29.52 2.70
N GLY A 481 -6.55 30.29 2.52
CA GLY A 481 -6.59 31.75 2.48
C GLY A 481 -5.29 32.37 1.98
N PRO A 482 -4.88 33.54 2.48
CA PRO A 482 -3.63 34.17 2.11
C PRO A 482 -2.42 33.27 2.36
N LEU A 483 -1.47 33.29 1.44
CA LEU A 483 -0.24 32.51 1.46
C LEU A 483 0.98 33.44 1.43
N THR A 484 2.07 32.97 2.02
CA THR A 484 3.40 33.57 1.87
C THR A 484 3.97 33.32 0.47
N ASP A 485 4.95 34.08 0.06
CA ASP A 485 5.67 33.88 -1.21
C ASP A 485 6.39 32.53 -1.21
N GLU A 486 6.88 32.05 -0.05
CA GLU A 486 7.57 30.77 0.08
C GLU A 486 6.60 29.57 -0.09
N GLU A 487 5.43 29.61 0.53
CA GLU A 487 4.39 28.58 0.32
C GLU A 487 4.01 28.48 -1.15
N ARG A 488 3.82 29.61 -1.83
CA ARG A 488 3.51 29.63 -3.26
C ARG A 488 4.65 29.12 -4.12
N ARG A 489 5.89 29.51 -3.79
CA ARG A 489 7.09 29.06 -4.51
C ARG A 489 7.25 27.54 -4.40
N VAL A 490 7.20 27.01 -3.17
CA VAL A 490 7.35 25.58 -2.90
C VAL A 490 6.23 24.78 -3.56
N TYR A 491 4.98 25.23 -3.43
CA TYR A 491 3.84 24.60 -4.10
C TYR A 491 4.05 24.49 -5.62
N THR A 492 4.48 25.56 -6.25
CA THR A 492 4.69 25.59 -7.69
C THR A 492 5.84 24.68 -8.12
N LEU A 493 6.92 24.60 -7.34
CA LEU A 493 8.05 23.69 -7.63
C LEU A 493 7.65 22.22 -7.50
N VAL A 494 6.86 21.87 -6.48
CA VAL A 494 6.30 20.49 -6.33
C VAL A 494 5.38 20.17 -7.52
N LEU A 495 4.49 21.10 -7.91
CA LEU A 495 3.63 20.94 -9.08
C LEU A 495 4.42 20.73 -10.38
N LYS A 496 5.53 21.44 -10.57
CA LYS A 496 6.42 21.24 -11.73
C LYS A 496 6.96 19.81 -11.78
N GLY A 497 7.49 19.31 -10.66
CA GLY A 497 8.00 17.95 -10.58
C GLY A 497 6.93 16.91 -10.92
N HIS A 498 5.74 17.09 -10.36
CA HIS A 498 4.56 16.27 -10.64
C HIS A 498 4.17 16.27 -12.13
N ILE A 499 4.11 17.44 -12.77
CA ILE A 499 3.77 17.55 -14.20
C ILE A 499 4.86 16.91 -15.07
N GLN A 500 6.14 17.19 -14.79
CA GLN A 500 7.26 16.71 -15.59
C GLN A 500 7.35 15.18 -15.60
N LEU A 501 7.08 14.53 -14.45
CA LEU A 501 7.03 13.06 -14.40
C LEU A 501 5.90 12.53 -15.30
N GLN A 502 4.71 13.12 -15.28
CA GLN A 502 3.57 12.66 -16.08
C GLN A 502 3.74 12.92 -17.59
N LEU A 503 4.49 13.94 -17.96
CA LEU A 503 4.85 14.21 -19.37
C LEU A 503 5.86 13.20 -19.92
N LEU A 504 6.58 12.47 -19.06
CA LEU A 504 7.69 11.61 -19.47
C LEU A 504 7.23 10.47 -20.39
N LYS A 505 8.06 10.19 -21.41
CA LYS A 505 8.00 8.99 -22.24
C LYS A 505 9.27 8.19 -22.00
N PHE A 506 9.15 6.90 -21.72
CA PHE A 506 10.28 6.09 -21.27
C PHE A 506 10.27 4.68 -21.89
N PRO A 507 11.43 4.00 -21.99
CA PRO A 507 11.50 2.65 -22.52
C PRO A 507 10.74 1.64 -21.64
N ASP A 508 10.08 0.65 -22.25
CA ASP A 508 9.53 -0.51 -21.55
C ASP A 508 10.65 -1.25 -20.80
N GLY A 509 10.44 -1.50 -19.51
CA GLY A 509 11.44 -2.13 -18.65
C GLY A 509 12.39 -1.15 -17.94
N ALA A 510 12.21 0.17 -18.07
CA ALA A 510 12.91 1.13 -17.24
C ALA A 510 12.57 0.92 -15.77
N SER A 511 13.53 1.13 -14.86
CA SER A 511 13.25 1.13 -13.41
C SER A 511 12.71 2.49 -12.97
N GLY A 512 11.88 2.50 -11.91
CA GLY A 512 11.38 3.75 -11.34
C GLY A 512 12.49 4.65 -10.81
N THR A 513 13.63 4.09 -10.38
CA THR A 513 14.82 4.87 -9.99
C THR A 513 15.34 5.77 -11.12
N GLN A 514 15.25 5.31 -12.38
CA GLN A 514 15.65 6.13 -13.53
C GLN A 514 14.72 7.33 -13.76
N LEU A 515 13.46 7.23 -13.34
CA LEU A 515 12.43 8.26 -13.55
C LEU A 515 12.35 9.25 -12.39
N ASP A 516 12.73 8.86 -11.18
CA ASP A 516 12.60 9.63 -9.94
C ASP A 516 13.25 11.02 -10.03
N ALA A 517 14.44 11.11 -10.64
CA ALA A 517 15.15 12.39 -10.81
C ALA A 517 14.36 13.43 -11.64
N VAL A 518 13.41 13.03 -12.47
CA VAL A 518 12.59 13.94 -13.27
C VAL A 518 11.65 14.74 -12.36
N ALA A 519 11.01 14.09 -11.39
CA ALA A 519 10.16 14.75 -10.42
C ALA A 519 10.94 15.67 -9.45
N ARG A 520 12.23 15.35 -9.20
CA ARG A 520 13.06 16.10 -8.25
C ARG A 520 13.87 17.24 -8.86
N LYS A 521 14.07 17.22 -10.16
CA LYS A 521 15.02 18.10 -10.89
C LYS A 521 14.89 19.58 -10.51
N ASP A 522 13.70 20.14 -10.54
CA ASP A 522 13.50 21.57 -10.25
C ASP A 522 13.60 21.87 -8.75
N LEU A 523 13.23 20.93 -7.89
CA LEU A 523 13.45 21.02 -6.45
C LEU A 523 14.95 21.03 -6.12
N TRP A 524 15.73 20.12 -6.71
CA TRP A 524 17.18 20.07 -6.50
C TRP A 524 17.90 21.32 -6.99
N HIS A 525 17.41 21.92 -8.08
CA HIS A 525 17.95 23.19 -8.57
C HIS A 525 17.85 24.31 -7.53
N GLU A 526 16.81 24.28 -6.70
CA GLU A 526 16.57 25.22 -5.60
C GLU A 526 17.14 24.73 -4.25
N GLY A 527 17.87 23.61 -4.23
CA GLY A 527 18.44 23.02 -3.01
C GLY A 527 17.41 22.35 -2.10
N LEU A 528 16.21 22.05 -2.63
CA LEU A 528 15.12 21.38 -1.92
C LEU A 528 15.11 19.87 -2.24
N ASN A 529 14.71 19.04 -1.27
CA ASN A 529 14.57 17.60 -1.46
C ASN A 529 13.52 17.02 -0.52
N PHE A 530 12.95 15.88 -0.89
CA PHE A 530 12.11 15.05 -0.04
C PHE A 530 12.71 13.64 0.07
N LEU A 531 12.48 12.98 1.20
CA LEU A 531 13.17 11.73 1.56
C LEU A 531 12.31 10.47 1.42
N HIS A 532 11.03 10.61 1.06
CA HIS A 532 10.18 9.47 0.70
C HIS A 532 10.26 9.15 -0.81
N GLY A 533 9.62 8.06 -1.25
CA GLY A 533 9.50 7.73 -2.66
C GLY A 533 8.67 8.76 -3.43
N THR A 534 8.92 8.93 -4.71
CA THR A 534 8.07 9.75 -5.58
C THR A 534 6.80 9.02 -6.00
N GLY A 535 6.78 7.68 -5.87
CA GLY A 535 5.60 6.89 -6.17
C GLY A 535 5.78 5.40 -5.93
N HIS A 536 4.67 4.71 -5.80
CA HIS A 536 4.56 3.27 -5.56
C HIS A 536 3.42 2.66 -6.39
N GLY A 537 3.42 1.35 -6.57
CA GLY A 537 2.27 0.66 -7.17
C GLY A 537 1.03 0.72 -6.27
N VAL A 538 -0.14 0.56 -6.86
CA VAL A 538 -1.43 0.53 -6.15
C VAL A 538 -2.16 -0.78 -6.45
N GLY A 539 -2.62 -1.48 -5.43
CA GLY A 539 -3.36 -2.73 -5.55
C GLY A 539 -4.79 -2.52 -6.06
N SER A 540 -5.39 -3.53 -6.71
CA SER A 540 -6.79 -3.49 -7.14
C SER A 540 -7.70 -4.08 -6.05
N TYR A 541 -8.30 -3.23 -5.24
CA TYR A 541 -9.00 -3.61 -4.01
C TYR A 541 -8.08 -4.50 -3.14
N LEU A 542 -6.87 -3.99 -2.92
CA LEU A 542 -5.80 -4.58 -2.11
C LEU A 542 -4.98 -3.45 -1.47
N ASN A 543 -3.74 -3.75 -1.02
CA ASN A 543 -2.89 -2.75 -0.39
C ASN A 543 -2.69 -1.53 -1.30
N VAL A 544 -2.82 -0.34 -0.72
CA VAL A 544 -2.53 0.92 -1.40
C VAL A 544 -1.07 0.98 -1.83
N HIS A 545 -0.15 0.48 -1.01
CA HIS A 545 1.28 0.37 -1.33
C HIS A 545 1.59 -1.01 -1.93
N GLU A 546 1.46 -1.16 -3.24
CA GLU A 546 1.74 -2.41 -3.93
C GLU A 546 3.13 -2.40 -4.60
N GLY A 547 3.95 -3.42 -4.29
CA GLY A 547 5.19 -3.70 -5.02
C GLY A 547 4.97 -4.51 -6.31
N PRO A 548 6.07 -4.86 -7.01
CA PRO A 548 7.46 -4.67 -6.62
C PRO A 548 8.07 -3.35 -7.11
N HIS A 549 7.40 -2.62 -8.01
CA HIS A 549 7.90 -1.40 -8.63
C HIS A 549 7.62 -0.16 -7.76
N GLN A 550 8.56 0.77 -7.79
CA GLN A 550 8.48 2.06 -7.09
C GLN A 550 9.26 3.11 -7.87
N ILE A 551 8.83 4.36 -7.84
CA ILE A 551 9.61 5.51 -8.31
C ILE A 551 10.27 6.15 -7.09
N ARG A 552 11.59 5.99 -6.95
CA ARG A 552 12.33 6.47 -5.76
C ARG A 552 13.83 6.57 -6.02
N MET A 553 14.55 7.34 -5.17
CA MET A 553 16.00 7.54 -5.31
C MET A 553 16.78 6.24 -5.10
N GLU A 554 16.40 5.41 -4.13
CA GLU A 554 17.09 4.15 -3.88
C GLU A 554 16.85 3.18 -5.02
N TYR A 555 17.91 2.49 -5.42
CA TYR A 555 17.82 1.52 -6.50
C TYR A 555 16.84 0.39 -6.19
N LYS A 556 15.82 0.28 -7.03
CA LYS A 556 14.88 -0.85 -7.09
C LYS A 556 14.93 -1.46 -8.48
N PRO A 557 15.32 -2.73 -8.61
CA PRO A 557 15.53 -3.35 -9.93
C PRO A 557 14.24 -3.69 -10.67
N ALA A 558 13.08 -3.59 -10.01
CA ALA A 558 11.79 -3.95 -10.61
C ALA A 558 11.50 -3.07 -11.84
N PRO A 559 11.25 -3.66 -13.01
CA PRO A 559 10.95 -2.92 -14.22
C PRO A 559 9.53 -2.38 -14.23
N LEU A 560 9.34 -1.26 -14.91
CA LEU A 560 8.01 -0.70 -15.19
C LEU A 560 7.50 -1.24 -16.53
N HIS A 561 6.26 -1.75 -16.53
CA HIS A 561 5.59 -2.31 -17.71
C HIS A 561 4.21 -1.69 -17.92
N ALA A 562 3.72 -1.75 -19.16
CA ALA A 562 2.34 -1.38 -19.47
C ALA A 562 1.35 -2.21 -18.65
N GLY A 563 0.29 -1.58 -18.17
CA GLY A 563 -0.71 -2.18 -17.28
C GLY A 563 -0.41 -2.05 -15.78
N MET A 564 0.75 -1.53 -15.39
CA MET A 564 1.05 -1.23 -13.99
C MET A 564 0.44 0.11 -13.57
N THR A 565 -0.09 0.18 -12.35
CA THR A 565 -0.46 1.43 -11.68
C THR A 565 0.71 1.95 -10.87
N VAL A 566 0.85 3.27 -10.75
CA VAL A 566 1.88 3.90 -9.92
C VAL A 566 1.42 5.28 -9.46
N THR A 567 1.77 5.71 -8.25
CA THR A 567 1.53 7.08 -7.79
C THR A 567 2.63 8.02 -8.30
N ASP A 568 2.33 9.31 -8.24
CA ASP A 568 3.25 10.42 -8.53
C ASP A 568 2.98 11.50 -7.48
N GLU A 569 3.78 11.51 -6.40
CA GLU A 569 3.53 12.21 -5.15
C GLU A 569 4.74 13.02 -4.63
N PRO A 570 5.41 13.84 -5.45
CA PRO A 570 6.48 14.68 -4.95
C PRO A 570 5.99 15.62 -3.84
N GLY A 571 6.85 15.94 -2.87
CA GLY A 571 6.48 16.81 -1.76
C GLY A 571 7.66 17.62 -1.20
N ILE A 572 7.37 18.63 -0.38
CA ILE A 572 8.35 19.36 0.44
C ILE A 572 7.72 19.63 1.80
N TYR A 573 8.50 19.45 2.86
CA TYR A 573 8.07 19.52 4.24
C TYR A 573 9.00 20.42 5.04
N GLN A 574 8.48 21.56 5.51
CA GLN A 574 9.23 22.53 6.31
C GLN A 574 8.76 22.46 7.76
N GLU A 575 9.53 21.76 8.59
CA GLU A 575 9.22 21.51 10.00
C GLU A 575 8.77 22.76 10.73
N GLY A 576 7.63 22.68 11.43
CA GLY A 576 7.03 23.78 12.18
C GLY A 576 6.39 24.88 11.34
N GLN A 577 6.32 24.73 10.01
CA GLN A 577 5.78 25.72 9.10
C GLN A 577 4.63 25.17 8.24
N PHE A 578 4.94 24.37 7.22
CA PHE A 578 3.95 23.79 6.30
C PHE A 578 4.50 22.59 5.54
N GLY A 579 3.61 21.82 4.91
CA GLY A 579 3.96 20.79 3.94
C GLY A 579 3.18 20.96 2.64
N VAL A 580 3.78 20.51 1.55
CA VAL A 580 3.17 20.43 0.22
C VAL A 580 3.41 19.04 -0.34
N ARG A 581 2.35 18.34 -0.74
CA ARG A 581 2.36 17.15 -1.59
C ARG A 581 1.24 17.27 -2.61
N ILE A 582 1.53 16.92 -3.86
CA ILE A 582 0.54 16.85 -4.94
C ILE A 582 0.68 15.48 -5.55
N GLU A 583 -0.43 14.75 -5.60
CA GLU A 583 -0.41 13.36 -5.99
C GLU A 583 -1.52 12.99 -6.96
N ASN A 584 -1.18 12.17 -7.93
CA ASN A 584 -2.11 11.43 -8.77
C ASN A 584 -1.71 9.96 -8.85
N THR A 585 -2.68 9.07 -8.90
CA THR A 585 -2.50 7.69 -9.37
C THR A 585 -2.48 7.66 -10.89
N LEU A 586 -1.50 6.95 -11.44
CA LEU A 586 -1.23 6.83 -12.88
C LEU A 586 -1.36 5.37 -13.32
N LEU A 587 -1.71 5.16 -14.58
CA LEU A 587 -1.63 3.87 -15.26
C LEU A 587 -0.58 3.94 -16.36
N ILE A 588 0.34 2.99 -16.37
CA ILE A 588 1.38 2.90 -17.41
C ILE A 588 0.76 2.30 -18.68
N GLN A 589 0.85 3.03 -19.78
CA GLN A 589 0.28 2.66 -21.09
C GLN A 589 1.34 2.58 -22.19
N PRO A 590 1.13 1.77 -23.23
CA PRO A 590 1.96 1.84 -24.43
C PRO A 590 1.91 3.24 -25.05
N TYR A 591 3.07 3.74 -25.48
CA TYR A 591 3.15 5.00 -26.23
C TYR A 591 3.47 4.76 -27.70
N LYS A 592 4.65 4.18 -27.98
CA LYS A 592 5.15 4.01 -29.35
C LYS A 592 6.14 2.85 -29.45
N GLU A 593 6.10 2.13 -30.55
CA GLU A 593 7.14 1.17 -30.93
C GLU A 593 8.04 1.77 -32.00
N THR A 594 9.35 1.62 -31.86
CA THR A 594 10.37 2.18 -32.74
C THR A 594 11.47 1.15 -32.99
N ALA A 595 12.45 1.48 -33.87
CA ALA A 595 13.64 0.67 -34.02
C ALA A 595 14.50 0.52 -32.75
N PHE A 596 14.27 1.36 -31.74
CA PHE A 596 14.93 1.33 -30.43
C PHE A 596 14.13 0.59 -29.36
N GLY A 597 13.00 -0.03 -29.70
CA GLY A 597 12.14 -0.78 -28.80
C GLY A 597 10.80 -0.10 -28.53
N ARG A 598 10.09 -0.65 -27.55
CA ARG A 598 8.80 -0.13 -27.07
C ARG A 598 9.00 0.99 -26.06
N PHE A 599 8.18 2.02 -26.16
CA PHE A 599 8.12 3.13 -25.23
C PHE A 599 6.75 3.20 -24.57
N LEU A 600 6.75 3.65 -23.32
CA LEU A 600 5.60 3.78 -22.44
C LEU A 600 5.33 5.25 -22.11
N GLN A 601 4.14 5.50 -21.61
CA GLN A 601 3.69 6.80 -21.08
C GLN A 601 2.77 6.59 -19.90
N PHE A 602 2.43 7.66 -19.21
CA PHE A 602 1.44 7.67 -18.15
C PHE A 602 0.08 8.14 -18.64
N GLU A 603 -0.98 7.44 -18.21
CA GLU A 603 -2.36 7.90 -18.20
C GLU A 603 -2.68 8.31 -16.76
N THR A 604 -3.03 9.58 -16.53
CA THR A 604 -3.45 10.03 -15.21
C THR A 604 -4.85 9.48 -14.91
N LEU A 605 -4.99 8.68 -13.86
CA LEU A 605 -6.28 8.10 -13.46
C LEU A 605 -7.08 9.02 -12.55
N THR A 606 -6.39 9.70 -11.64
CA THR A 606 -7.00 10.62 -10.67
C THR A 606 -7.76 11.75 -11.36
N LEU A 607 -8.99 12.00 -10.91
CA LEU A 607 -9.90 13.02 -11.46
C LEU A 607 -10.29 14.02 -10.36
N CYS A 608 -9.41 14.96 -10.03
CA CYS A 608 -9.64 15.96 -9.00
C CYS A 608 -8.90 17.26 -9.34
N PRO A 609 -9.51 18.46 -9.22
CA PRO A 609 -8.81 19.70 -9.49
C PRO A 609 -7.54 19.87 -8.65
N ILE A 610 -6.50 20.42 -9.26
CA ILE A 610 -5.31 20.93 -8.57
C ILE A 610 -5.58 22.41 -8.25
N ASP A 611 -5.36 22.83 -6.98
CA ASP A 611 -5.64 24.22 -6.59
C ASP A 611 -4.71 25.19 -7.32
N LYS A 612 -5.30 26.11 -8.07
CA LYS A 612 -4.58 27.13 -8.84
C LYS A 612 -4.12 28.32 -8.00
N THR A 613 -4.72 28.51 -6.82
CA THR A 613 -4.48 29.67 -5.96
C THR A 613 -3.01 29.87 -5.59
N PRO A 614 -2.25 28.79 -5.24
CA PRO A 614 -0.84 28.94 -4.88
C PRO A 614 0.10 29.14 -6.07
N ILE A 615 -0.36 28.89 -7.31
CA ILE A 615 0.52 28.79 -8.48
C ILE A 615 1.15 30.15 -8.82
N ILE A 616 2.48 30.18 -8.99
CA ILE A 616 3.22 31.28 -9.60
C ILE A 616 3.41 30.92 -11.07
N THR A 617 2.53 31.42 -11.94
CA THR A 617 2.50 31.09 -13.38
C THR A 617 3.84 31.36 -14.09
N ALA A 618 4.58 32.39 -13.67
CA ALA A 618 5.89 32.71 -14.21
C ALA A 618 6.97 31.61 -14.00
N LEU A 619 6.76 30.67 -13.09
CA LEU A 619 7.65 29.54 -12.88
C LEU A 619 7.30 28.34 -13.78
N LEU A 620 6.11 28.30 -14.37
CA LEU A 620 5.68 27.24 -15.26
C LEU A 620 6.13 27.48 -16.69
N THR A 621 6.54 26.45 -17.39
CA THR A 621 6.73 26.49 -18.84
C THR A 621 5.38 26.47 -19.57
N PRO A 622 5.31 26.90 -20.83
CA PRO A 622 4.08 26.77 -21.63
C PRO A 622 3.55 25.31 -21.73
N GLU A 623 4.45 24.33 -21.80
CA GLU A 623 4.09 22.91 -21.85
C GLU A 623 3.46 22.44 -20.53
N GLU A 624 4.00 22.86 -19.39
CA GLU A 624 3.45 22.56 -18.06
C GLU A 624 2.07 23.21 -17.86
N MET A 625 1.90 24.46 -18.28
CA MET A 625 0.60 25.13 -18.25
C MET A 625 -0.43 24.45 -19.15
N GLN A 626 -0.02 24.03 -20.35
CA GLN A 626 -0.90 23.32 -21.26
C GLN A 626 -1.32 21.98 -20.67
N TRP A 627 -0.38 21.22 -20.09
CA TRP A 627 -0.70 19.96 -19.41
C TRP A 627 -1.75 20.16 -18.29
N LEU A 628 -1.58 21.19 -17.45
CA LEU A 628 -2.50 21.48 -16.35
C LEU A 628 -3.89 21.88 -16.87
N ASN A 629 -3.95 22.69 -17.93
CA ASN A 629 -5.21 23.09 -18.55
C ASN A 629 -5.94 21.88 -19.18
N ASP A 630 -5.23 21.01 -19.89
CA ASP A 630 -5.77 19.79 -20.48
C ASP A 630 -6.26 18.80 -19.40
N TYR A 631 -5.50 18.67 -18.31
CA TYR A 631 -5.89 17.87 -17.15
C TYR A 631 -7.17 18.42 -16.50
N HIS A 632 -7.26 19.72 -16.25
CA HIS A 632 -8.43 20.37 -15.67
C HIS A 632 -9.66 20.27 -16.59
N GLN A 633 -9.49 20.42 -17.91
CA GLN A 633 -10.57 20.20 -18.86
C GLN A 633 -11.11 18.76 -18.76
N ARG A 634 -10.23 17.77 -18.75
CA ARG A 634 -10.64 16.37 -18.60
C ARG A 634 -11.35 16.12 -17.26
N VAL A 635 -10.87 16.68 -16.14
CA VAL A 635 -11.54 16.60 -14.84
C VAL A 635 -12.95 17.18 -14.94
N TYR A 636 -13.13 18.35 -15.54
CA TYR A 636 -14.44 18.96 -15.71
C TYR A 636 -15.37 18.08 -16.55
N GLU A 637 -14.89 17.61 -17.70
CA GLU A 637 -15.70 16.78 -18.62
C GLU A 637 -16.18 15.48 -17.98
N GLN A 638 -15.35 14.84 -17.17
CA GLN A 638 -15.66 13.56 -16.53
C GLN A 638 -16.53 13.73 -15.28
N ILE A 639 -16.29 14.75 -14.47
CA ILE A 639 -16.95 14.92 -13.16
C ILE A 639 -18.24 15.73 -13.24
N ALA A 640 -18.31 16.81 -14.06
CA ALA A 640 -19.44 17.72 -14.12
C ALA A 640 -20.81 17.05 -14.40
N PRO A 641 -20.91 15.96 -15.20
CA PRO A 641 -22.18 15.28 -15.42
C PRO A 641 -22.81 14.65 -14.15
N HIS A 642 -22.02 14.44 -13.10
CA HIS A 642 -22.41 13.78 -11.85
C HIS A 642 -22.69 14.76 -10.69
N LEU A 643 -22.61 16.06 -10.95
CA LEU A 643 -22.73 17.12 -9.96
C LEU A 643 -24.04 17.90 -10.09
N ASP A 644 -24.50 18.51 -9.01
CA ASP A 644 -25.57 19.50 -9.05
C ASP A 644 -25.09 20.82 -9.69
N GLU A 645 -26.00 21.79 -9.88
CA GLU A 645 -25.70 23.04 -10.57
C GLU A 645 -24.68 23.91 -9.80
N SER A 646 -24.74 23.92 -8.47
CA SER A 646 -23.82 24.70 -7.62
C SER A 646 -22.43 24.08 -7.62
N GLU A 647 -22.33 22.78 -7.43
CA GLU A 647 -21.09 21.98 -7.49
C GLU A 647 -20.44 22.10 -8.90
N ARG A 648 -21.26 22.02 -9.96
CA ARG A 648 -20.77 22.18 -11.35
C ARG A 648 -20.23 23.58 -11.64
N THR A 649 -20.86 24.60 -11.09
CA THR A 649 -20.38 25.99 -11.22
C THR A 649 -19.05 26.14 -10.51
N TRP A 650 -18.94 25.65 -9.27
CA TRP A 650 -17.69 25.65 -8.54
C TRP A 650 -16.58 24.89 -9.30
N LEU A 651 -16.89 23.70 -9.82
CA LEU A 651 -15.89 22.90 -10.57
C LEU A 651 -15.43 23.62 -11.84
N ARG A 652 -16.34 24.31 -12.57
CA ARG A 652 -15.97 25.12 -13.75
C ARG A 652 -14.95 26.19 -13.41
N ASP A 653 -15.16 26.89 -12.29
CA ASP A 653 -14.24 27.95 -11.84
C ASP A 653 -12.90 27.35 -11.37
N ALA A 654 -12.95 26.23 -10.63
CA ALA A 654 -11.76 25.51 -10.16
C ALA A 654 -10.90 24.99 -11.33
N THR A 655 -11.53 24.54 -12.42
CA THR A 655 -10.86 23.98 -13.60
C THR A 655 -10.67 24.98 -14.76
N ALA A 656 -11.06 26.25 -14.60
CA ALA A 656 -10.86 27.27 -15.63
C ALA A 656 -9.37 27.37 -16.01
N PRO A 657 -9.03 27.52 -17.30
CA PRO A 657 -7.65 27.58 -17.75
C PRO A 657 -6.84 28.66 -17.05
N LEU A 658 -5.56 28.38 -16.80
CA LEU A 658 -4.58 29.42 -16.46
C LEU A 658 -4.30 30.24 -17.71
N GLU A 659 -4.37 31.59 -17.58
CA GLU A 659 -3.98 32.49 -18.64
C GLU A 659 -2.44 32.64 -18.67
N THR A 660 -1.89 32.71 -19.88
CA THR A 660 -0.44 32.88 -20.13
C THR A 660 0.01 34.31 -19.81
#